data_1ded862c1489765d04baabd2da782fec
#
_entry.id   1ded862c1489765d04baabd2da782fec
#
_cell.length_a   1.000
_cell.length_b   1.000
_cell.length_c   1.000
_cell.angle_alpha   90.00
_cell.angle_beta   90.00
_cell.angle_gamma   90.00
#
_symmetry.space_group_name_H-M   'P 1'
#
loop_
_entity.id
_entity.type
_entity.pdbx_description
1 polymer ?
#
loop_
_entity_poly.entity_id
_entity_poly.type
_entity_poly.pdbx_seq_one_letter_code
_entity_poly.pdbx_strand_id
1 'polypeptide(L)'
;MSRDTGDNLDRNPSTNTAMATVMDIYLSRRSVMRGGLAAAVTLIAGTSLGGCFNGADTRRPAGPGGPVTGNAAKSGLALGFDSIPGSRTDACTLAKGYRARVLAPWGTPLNRDAAPWKPDGSNTSVDQANAMGMHHDGMHYFPIDGSSDDGLLAINFEYIDPAALHPAGPTRSANGKRPAEEVRKEINAHGAGVVRLRNVHGHWQVVENDPLNRRFTTASPMHISGPLRGTAHVKTPYSTAGTHCRGTNNNCGNGYTPWGTYLTCEENWPGIFVNRGTCPEDQRRLGVATSSSQYQWESAAGDSSEDAGEFARFDVTATGTSALEDYRNEASTYGYIVEIDPYDRTALATKRTALGRFRHEGCAPGVPVAGKPLVWYMGDDSNNEYLYKWVSQAPWDPADAQAADRLATGAKYLDHGTLYVARFDADGTGVWLPLDVLTPTIVGGTLGARFGDLPGILLNTRGAADAVGATPMDRPEWTTVNPLNGDVYLTLTNNSARTPDKVDAANPRGPNRHGHIIRWHDSDDHLRFTWDIFVFGANAGGAAEINRSGLTELNQFASPDGMRFDSRGVLWFETDNSESTVSDYTNDQLLAVIPGLLVDAAGRQVPVNGENQGGLRRFFVGPNGCEVTGIAFTPDNRTLFVNIQHPGNWPVSEDATEGAFGGKRVRPRSSTVVIQREDGGEIGTG
;
A
#
# COMPACT_ATOMS: atom_id res chain seq x y z
N MET A 1 -21.87 -7.34 7.69
CA MET A 1 -20.97 -6.71 6.73
C MET A 1 -20.38 -5.50 7.43
N SER A 2 -19.19 -5.61 7.93
CA SER A 2 -18.36 -4.46 8.21
C SER A 2 -17.78 -4.06 6.85
N ARG A 3 -18.52 -3.27 6.09
CA ARG A 3 -17.88 -2.49 5.04
C ARG A 3 -16.87 -1.63 5.75
N ASP A 4 -15.66 -1.61 5.28
CA ASP A 4 -14.66 -0.71 5.77
C ASP A 4 -15.23 0.72 5.74
N THR A 5 -15.50 1.28 6.91
CA THR A 5 -15.98 2.66 7.03
C THR A 5 -14.80 3.64 7.06
N GLY A 6 -13.57 3.12 7.05
CA GLY A 6 -12.34 3.92 6.98
C GLY A 6 -12.29 4.75 5.71
N ASP A 7 -12.73 4.19 4.59
CA ASP A 7 -12.77 4.83 3.27
C ASP A 7 -13.52 6.16 3.20
N ASN A 8 -14.46 6.40 4.11
CA ASN A 8 -15.29 7.61 4.12
C ASN A 8 -14.88 8.65 5.16
N LEU A 9 -13.92 8.36 6.04
CA LEU A 9 -13.59 9.24 7.16
C LEU A 9 -12.54 10.29 6.81
N ASP A 10 -11.75 10.08 5.76
CA ASP A 10 -10.67 10.98 5.45
C ASP A 10 -10.87 11.76 4.17
N ARG A 11 -10.95 13.03 4.37
CA ARG A 11 -10.87 14.01 3.28
C ARG A 11 -9.62 14.82 3.51
N ASN A 12 -8.79 14.90 2.50
CA ASN A 12 -7.69 15.86 2.50
C ASN A 12 -8.27 17.27 2.73
N PRO A 13 -8.02 17.91 3.88
CA PRO A 13 -8.52 19.26 4.15
C PRO A 13 -7.69 20.33 3.45
N SER A 14 -6.67 19.96 2.65
CA SER A 14 -5.84 20.93 1.96
C SER A 14 -6.67 21.75 1.00
N THR A 15 -6.38 23.03 0.94
CA THR A 15 -6.95 23.96 -0.04
C THR A 15 -6.11 24.03 -1.32
N ASN A 16 -5.29 23.02 -1.58
CA ASN A 16 -4.48 22.94 -2.79
C ASN A 16 -5.39 23.04 -3.99
N THR A 17 -5.12 24.03 -4.83
CA THR A 17 -5.95 24.39 -5.97
C THR A 17 -5.67 23.44 -7.13
N ALA A 18 -6.70 23.12 -7.90
CA ALA A 18 -6.53 22.38 -9.15
C ALA A 18 -5.47 23.06 -10.04
N MET A 19 -4.67 22.27 -10.73
CA MET A 19 -3.48 22.69 -11.48
C MET A 19 -3.73 23.87 -12.43
N ALA A 20 -4.91 23.95 -13.07
CA ALA A 20 -5.26 25.07 -13.95
C ALA A 20 -5.17 26.44 -13.23
N THR A 21 -5.62 26.52 -11.98
CA THR A 21 -5.59 27.75 -11.18
C THR A 21 -4.18 28.07 -10.68
N VAL A 22 -3.34 27.03 -10.40
CA VAL A 22 -1.93 27.21 -10.05
C VAL A 22 -1.14 27.75 -11.25
N MET A 23 -1.43 27.25 -12.46
CA MET A 23 -0.83 27.74 -13.70
C MET A 23 -1.20 29.19 -14.00
N ASP A 24 -2.46 29.58 -13.81
CA ASP A 24 -2.90 30.97 -13.99
C ASP A 24 -2.23 31.91 -12.99
N ILE A 25 -2.05 31.50 -11.75
CA ILE A 25 -1.30 32.26 -10.74
C ILE A 25 0.20 32.34 -11.10
N TYR A 26 0.79 31.27 -11.63
CA TYR A 26 2.18 31.24 -12.07
C TYR A 26 2.41 32.10 -13.33
N LEU A 27 1.51 32.06 -14.28
CA LEU A 27 1.55 32.87 -15.50
C LEU A 27 1.30 34.36 -15.22
N SER A 28 0.40 34.69 -14.29
CA SER A 28 0.13 36.09 -13.89
C SER A 28 1.29 36.68 -13.06
N ARG A 29 2.03 35.86 -12.29
CA ARG A 29 3.21 36.29 -11.54
C ARG A 29 4.49 36.38 -12.38
N ARG A 30 4.55 35.67 -13.52
CA ARG A 30 5.68 35.76 -14.45
C ARG A 30 5.86 37.15 -15.06
N SER A 31 4.81 37.96 -15.07
CA SER A 31 4.87 39.37 -15.47
C SER A 31 5.44 40.30 -14.38
N VAL A 32 5.41 39.87 -13.11
CA VAL A 32 5.87 40.70 -11.98
C VAL A 32 7.29 40.34 -11.52
N MET A 33 7.79 39.14 -11.80
CA MET A 33 9.11 38.67 -11.30
C MET A 33 10.17 38.46 -12.37
N ARG A 34 10.17 39.23 -13.46
CA ARG A 34 11.27 39.20 -14.45
C ARG A 34 12.61 39.72 -13.91
N GLY A 35 12.69 40.18 -12.65
CA GLY A 35 13.92 40.72 -12.05
C GLY A 35 14.57 39.85 -10.96
N GLY A 36 13.89 38.87 -10.36
CA GLY A 36 14.37 38.20 -9.14
C GLY A 36 14.81 36.73 -9.31
N LEU A 37 14.31 36.00 -10.30
CA LEU A 37 14.61 34.57 -10.47
C LEU A 37 15.83 34.26 -11.35
N ALA A 38 16.34 35.24 -12.10
CA ALA A 38 17.59 35.07 -12.86
C ALA A 38 18.86 34.91 -11.98
N ALA A 39 18.79 35.32 -10.71
CA ALA A 39 19.92 35.23 -9.78
C ALA A 39 20.00 33.88 -9.02
N ALA A 40 18.93 33.15 -8.87
CA ALA A 40 18.93 31.87 -8.14
C ALA A 40 19.31 30.66 -9.00
N VAL A 41 19.09 30.74 -10.32
CA VAL A 41 19.43 29.64 -11.26
C VAL A 41 20.90 29.69 -11.68
N THR A 42 21.57 30.84 -11.54
CA THR A 42 22.95 31.02 -11.97
C THR A 42 24.00 30.54 -10.93
N LEU A 43 23.58 30.14 -9.73
CA LEU A 43 24.50 29.69 -8.66
C LEU A 43 24.69 28.16 -8.63
N ILE A 44 23.97 27.39 -9.44
CA ILE A 44 24.12 25.93 -9.52
C ILE A 44 24.84 25.48 -10.82
N ALA A 45 25.09 26.39 -11.77
CA ALA A 45 25.71 26.08 -13.06
C ALA A 45 27.11 26.66 -13.19
N GLY A 46 27.93 26.54 -12.19
CA GLY A 46 29.33 27.00 -12.21
C GLY A 46 30.32 25.89 -11.92
N THR A 47 30.74 25.18 -12.91
CA THR A 47 32.03 24.64 -13.28
C THR A 47 31.94 23.30 -13.99
N SER A 48 32.07 23.30 -15.29
CA SER A 48 32.93 22.40 -16.02
C SER A 48 33.07 22.84 -17.48
N LEU A 49 34.29 22.87 -17.90
CA LEU A 49 34.81 23.30 -19.19
C LEU A 49 34.48 22.38 -20.35
N GLY A 50 34.09 22.98 -21.43
CA GLY A 50 34.59 22.74 -22.78
C GLY A 50 34.44 21.40 -23.45
N GLY A 51 33.66 21.36 -24.50
CA GLY A 51 33.66 20.32 -25.52
C GLY A 51 32.59 20.60 -26.59
N CYS A 52 33.00 21.24 -27.68
CA CYS A 52 32.17 21.49 -28.84
C CYS A 52 31.81 20.17 -29.54
N PHE A 53 30.54 19.93 -29.82
CA PHE A 53 30.09 19.22 -31.03
C PHE A 53 28.78 19.78 -31.55
N ASN A 54 28.82 20.23 -32.80
CA ASN A 54 27.66 20.63 -33.59
C ASN A 54 26.76 19.43 -33.94
N GLY A 55 25.47 19.61 -33.75
CA GLY A 55 24.47 18.69 -34.27
C GLY A 55 23.08 19.23 -33.93
N ALA A 56 22.50 20.06 -34.79
CA ALA A 56 21.15 20.51 -34.65
C ALA A 56 20.18 19.35 -34.91
N ASP A 57 19.59 18.78 -33.86
CA ASP A 57 18.44 17.89 -33.97
C ASP A 57 17.19 18.65 -33.49
N THR A 58 16.43 19.14 -34.47
CA THR A 58 15.16 19.82 -34.25
C THR A 58 14.09 18.76 -34.01
N ARG A 59 13.95 18.24 -32.79
CA ARG A 59 12.77 17.48 -32.39
C ARG A 59 11.77 18.42 -31.71
N ARG A 60 10.61 18.56 -32.38
CA ARG A 60 9.41 19.20 -31.83
C ARG A 60 9.03 18.50 -30.52
N PRO A 61 8.60 19.24 -29.47
CA PRO A 61 7.98 18.61 -28.30
C PRO A 61 6.73 17.85 -28.73
N ALA A 62 6.61 16.61 -28.33
CA ALA A 62 5.38 15.83 -28.50
C ALA A 62 4.24 16.53 -27.76
N GLY A 63 3.06 16.58 -28.38
CA GLY A 63 1.85 17.13 -27.77
C GLY A 63 1.38 16.30 -26.56
N PRO A 64 0.35 16.77 -25.82
CA PRO A 64 -0.13 16.11 -24.60
C PRO A 64 -0.47 14.63 -24.88
N GLY A 65 0.13 13.73 -24.11
CA GLY A 65 -0.07 12.30 -24.26
C GLY A 65 0.97 11.60 -25.18
N GLY A 66 2.22 12.03 -25.19
CA GLY A 66 3.29 11.27 -25.83
C GLY A 66 3.47 9.88 -25.18
N PRO A 67 3.55 8.79 -25.97
CA PRO A 67 3.63 7.45 -25.43
C PRO A 67 4.92 7.25 -24.62
N VAL A 68 4.79 6.60 -23.46
CA VAL A 68 5.93 6.13 -22.67
C VAL A 68 6.71 5.11 -23.52
N THR A 69 7.99 5.34 -23.75
CA THR A 69 8.82 4.46 -24.60
C THR A 69 9.40 3.33 -23.75
N GLY A 70 8.67 2.21 -23.64
CA GLY A 70 9.18 0.99 -23.00
C GLY A 70 9.70 -0.02 -24.01
N ASN A 71 10.52 -0.97 -23.56
CA ASN A 71 10.90 -2.13 -24.37
C ASN A 71 9.70 -3.03 -24.62
N ALA A 72 9.58 -3.56 -25.83
CA ALA A 72 8.55 -4.55 -26.16
C ALA A 72 8.69 -5.79 -25.27
N ALA A 73 7.55 -6.42 -24.96
CA ALA A 73 7.52 -7.71 -24.26
C ALA A 73 8.44 -8.73 -24.95
N LYS A 74 8.94 -9.71 -24.18
CA LYS A 74 9.73 -10.82 -24.74
C LYS A 74 8.96 -11.45 -25.89
N SER A 75 9.64 -11.67 -27.02
CA SER A 75 9.06 -12.34 -28.17
C SER A 75 8.38 -13.66 -27.76
N GLY A 76 7.09 -13.81 -28.09
CA GLY A 76 6.29 -14.99 -27.74
C GLY A 76 5.53 -14.94 -26.42
N LEU A 77 5.66 -13.91 -25.61
CA LEU A 77 4.84 -13.76 -24.40
C LEU A 77 3.39 -13.40 -24.79
N ALA A 78 2.43 -14.14 -24.26
CA ALA A 78 1.00 -13.87 -24.40
C ALA A 78 0.24 -14.38 -23.18
N LEU A 79 -0.92 -13.79 -22.87
CA LEU A 79 -1.81 -14.38 -21.87
C LEU A 79 -2.37 -15.71 -22.39
N GLY A 80 -2.10 -16.81 -21.69
CA GLY A 80 -2.45 -18.17 -22.05
C GLY A 80 -3.81 -18.63 -21.50
N PHE A 81 -4.72 -17.71 -21.24
CA PHE A 81 -6.08 -17.98 -20.77
C PHE A 81 -7.08 -17.01 -21.39
N ASP A 82 -8.32 -17.47 -21.55
CA ASP A 82 -9.42 -16.60 -21.95
C ASP A 82 -9.98 -15.85 -20.74
N SER A 83 -10.42 -14.63 -20.95
CA SER A 83 -11.10 -13.86 -19.93
C SER A 83 -12.37 -14.57 -19.49
N ILE A 84 -12.59 -14.71 -18.18
CA ILE A 84 -13.81 -15.29 -17.63
C ILE A 84 -14.92 -14.24 -17.47
N PRO A 85 -16.21 -14.63 -17.55
CA PRO A 85 -17.33 -13.76 -17.21
C PRO A 85 -17.29 -13.37 -15.72
N GLY A 86 -17.99 -12.31 -15.36
CA GLY A 86 -18.21 -11.96 -13.96
C GLY A 86 -18.95 -13.09 -13.21
N SER A 87 -18.75 -13.15 -11.90
CA SER A 87 -19.36 -14.12 -11.01
C SER A 87 -19.80 -13.46 -9.70
N ARG A 88 -20.93 -13.90 -9.16
CA ARG A 88 -21.42 -13.53 -7.83
C ARG A 88 -21.61 -14.75 -6.93
N THR A 89 -20.95 -15.86 -7.27
CA THR A 89 -20.96 -17.07 -6.44
C THR A 89 -20.11 -16.86 -5.19
N ASP A 90 -20.45 -17.58 -4.13
CA ASP A 90 -19.65 -17.56 -2.89
C ASP A 90 -18.51 -18.58 -2.94
N ALA A 91 -17.76 -18.53 -4.03
CA ALA A 91 -16.64 -19.43 -4.32
C ALA A 91 -15.59 -18.74 -5.20
N CYS A 92 -14.36 -19.22 -5.15
CA CYS A 92 -13.31 -18.80 -6.08
C CYS A 92 -13.62 -19.29 -7.50
N THR A 93 -13.74 -18.37 -8.45
CA THR A 93 -13.97 -18.67 -9.87
C THR A 93 -12.71 -18.34 -10.65
N LEU A 94 -12.20 -19.28 -11.47
CA LEU A 94 -10.92 -19.16 -12.18
C LEU A 94 -11.05 -19.38 -13.68
N ALA A 95 -10.05 -18.88 -14.40
CA ALA A 95 -9.84 -19.26 -15.79
C ALA A 95 -9.65 -20.78 -15.95
N LYS A 96 -10.10 -21.32 -17.09
CA LYS A 96 -10.04 -22.76 -17.36
C LYS A 96 -8.59 -23.28 -17.32
N GLY A 97 -8.40 -24.45 -16.71
CA GLY A 97 -7.09 -25.10 -16.57
C GLY A 97 -6.30 -24.65 -15.33
N TYR A 98 -6.96 -23.89 -14.44
CA TYR A 98 -6.40 -23.48 -13.16
C TYR A 98 -7.22 -24.03 -12.00
N ARG A 99 -6.55 -24.21 -10.88
CA ARG A 99 -7.18 -24.64 -9.62
C ARG A 99 -6.80 -23.71 -8.50
N ALA A 100 -7.72 -23.46 -7.57
CA ALA A 100 -7.50 -22.73 -6.33
C ALA A 100 -7.62 -23.66 -5.13
N ARG A 101 -6.84 -23.38 -4.09
CA ARG A 101 -6.92 -24.08 -2.80
C ARG A 101 -6.70 -23.09 -1.68
N VAL A 102 -7.51 -23.21 -0.63
CA VAL A 102 -7.33 -22.44 0.60
C VAL A 102 -6.04 -22.85 1.28
N LEU A 103 -5.25 -21.86 1.67
CA LEU A 103 -4.02 -22.02 2.45
C LEU A 103 -4.07 -21.06 3.64
N ALA A 104 -3.74 -21.57 4.84
CA ALA A 104 -3.54 -20.76 6.03
C ALA A 104 -4.65 -19.74 6.35
N PRO A 105 -5.93 -20.15 6.47
CA PRO A 105 -7.01 -19.23 6.86
C PRO A 105 -6.77 -18.64 8.26
N TRP A 106 -7.39 -17.48 8.55
CA TRP A 106 -7.37 -16.87 9.87
C TRP A 106 -7.51 -17.91 11.00
N GLY A 107 -6.65 -17.80 12.03
CA GLY A 107 -6.63 -18.70 13.17
C GLY A 107 -5.92 -20.03 12.93
N THR A 108 -5.28 -20.24 11.75
CA THR A 108 -4.37 -21.39 11.54
C THR A 108 -3.18 -21.28 12.50
N PRO A 109 -2.91 -22.30 13.35
CA PRO A 109 -1.75 -22.28 14.26
C PRO A 109 -0.42 -22.19 13.52
N LEU A 110 0.50 -21.39 14.04
CA LEU A 110 1.87 -21.26 13.55
C LEU A 110 2.86 -22.06 14.42
N ASN A 111 2.49 -22.27 15.67
CA ASN A 111 3.28 -23.02 16.64
C ASN A 111 2.38 -23.71 17.69
N ARG A 112 3.00 -24.42 18.65
CA ARG A 112 2.30 -25.23 19.66
C ARG A 112 1.56 -24.42 20.71
N ASP A 113 1.79 -23.11 20.78
CA ASP A 113 1.17 -22.25 21.79
C ASP A 113 -0.25 -21.80 21.34
N ALA A 114 -0.62 -22.06 20.09
CA ALA A 114 -1.97 -21.85 19.59
C ALA A 114 -2.79 -23.15 19.56
N ALA A 115 -3.96 -23.12 20.16
CA ALA A 115 -4.96 -24.15 19.94
C ALA A 115 -5.51 -24.08 18.48
N PRO A 116 -6.01 -25.20 17.93
CA PRO A 116 -6.73 -25.18 16.65
C PRO A 116 -7.87 -24.16 16.64
N TRP A 117 -8.14 -23.56 15.48
CA TRP A 117 -9.25 -22.64 15.34
C TRP A 117 -10.59 -23.24 15.74
N LYS A 118 -11.39 -22.47 16.47
CA LYS A 118 -12.71 -22.88 16.98
C LYS A 118 -13.80 -22.06 16.30
N PRO A 119 -14.81 -22.72 15.71
CA PRO A 119 -15.88 -22.03 14.98
C PRO A 119 -16.80 -21.18 15.87
N ASP A 120 -16.76 -21.35 17.19
CA ASP A 120 -17.52 -20.53 18.14
C ASP A 120 -16.81 -19.22 18.55
N GLY A 121 -15.59 -18.97 18.05
CA GLY A 121 -14.80 -17.78 18.39
C GLY A 121 -14.18 -17.80 19.78
N SER A 122 -14.14 -18.96 20.46
CA SER A 122 -13.63 -19.09 21.84
C SER A 122 -12.11 -19.26 21.95
N ASN A 123 -11.34 -19.15 20.85
CA ASN A 123 -9.89 -19.04 20.93
C ASN A 123 -9.50 -17.82 21.78
N THR A 124 -8.43 -17.95 22.55
CA THR A 124 -7.92 -16.92 23.45
C THR A 124 -7.04 -15.89 22.72
N SER A 125 -6.67 -14.81 23.41
CA SER A 125 -5.67 -13.84 22.91
C SER A 125 -4.30 -14.51 22.70
N VAL A 126 -3.94 -15.47 23.52
CA VAL A 126 -2.69 -16.25 23.36
C VAL A 126 -2.73 -17.12 22.12
N ASP A 127 -3.85 -17.82 21.86
CA ASP A 127 -4.04 -18.55 20.61
C ASP A 127 -3.86 -17.62 19.40
N GLN A 128 -4.49 -16.44 19.43
CA GLN A 128 -4.45 -15.48 18.34
C GLN A 128 -3.04 -14.89 18.12
N ALA A 129 -2.26 -14.68 19.17
CA ALA A 129 -0.87 -14.23 19.07
C ALA A 129 0.03 -15.23 18.33
N ASN A 130 -0.35 -16.50 18.31
CA ASN A 130 0.42 -17.62 17.77
C ASN A 130 -0.23 -18.27 16.53
N ALA A 131 -1.20 -17.59 15.93
CA ALA A 131 -1.93 -18.07 14.77
C ALA A 131 -1.97 -16.98 13.67
N MET A 132 -2.41 -17.35 12.47
CA MET A 132 -2.69 -16.40 11.38
C MET A 132 -3.67 -15.33 11.84
N GLY A 133 -3.41 -14.07 11.44
CA GLY A 133 -4.28 -12.92 11.72
C GLY A 133 -5.55 -12.90 10.89
N MET A 134 -6.36 -11.85 11.08
CA MET A 134 -7.56 -11.59 10.28
C MET A 134 -7.24 -10.67 9.09
N HIS A 135 -8.13 -10.61 8.11
CA HIS A 135 -8.07 -9.73 6.95
C HIS A 135 -6.69 -9.76 6.30
N HIS A 136 -6.39 -10.91 5.70
CA HIS A 136 -5.15 -11.14 4.95
C HIS A 136 -5.01 -10.13 3.82
N ASP A 137 -3.84 -9.50 3.70
CA ASP A 137 -3.58 -8.44 2.75
C ASP A 137 -2.19 -8.59 2.11
N GLY A 138 -1.47 -7.49 1.87
CA GLY A 138 -0.17 -7.49 1.20
C GLY A 138 0.74 -8.63 1.61
N MET A 139 1.43 -9.25 0.64
CA MET A 139 2.32 -10.38 0.92
C MET A 139 3.46 -10.49 -0.07
N HIS A 140 4.52 -11.18 0.36
CA HIS A 140 5.65 -11.52 -0.50
C HIS A 140 6.23 -12.90 -0.15
N TYR A 141 6.56 -13.66 -1.19
CA TYR A 141 7.22 -14.97 -1.04
C TYR A 141 8.74 -14.81 -1.03
N PHE A 142 9.39 -15.27 0.03
CA PHE A 142 10.83 -15.26 0.21
C PHE A 142 11.36 -16.71 0.09
N PRO A 143 12.05 -17.07 -1.00
CA PRO A 143 12.50 -18.43 -1.22
C PRO A 143 13.60 -18.82 -0.21
N ILE A 144 13.56 -20.04 0.33
CA ILE A 144 14.67 -20.61 1.06
C ILE A 144 15.59 -21.29 0.05
N ASP A 145 16.85 -20.91 0.06
CA ASP A 145 17.87 -21.40 -0.88
C ASP A 145 17.47 -21.29 -2.37
N GLY A 146 16.69 -20.25 -2.71
CA GLY A 146 16.19 -20.01 -4.06
C GLY A 146 15.06 -20.95 -4.51
N SER A 147 14.47 -21.72 -3.60
CA SER A 147 13.44 -22.71 -3.91
C SER A 147 12.10 -22.09 -4.31
N SER A 148 11.45 -22.67 -5.30
CA SER A 148 10.05 -22.37 -5.65
C SER A 148 9.04 -23.25 -4.89
N ASP A 149 9.50 -24.22 -4.09
CA ASP A 149 8.67 -25.17 -3.36
C ASP A 149 8.84 -25.08 -1.81
N ASP A 150 9.77 -24.26 -1.34
CA ASP A 150 10.07 -24.08 0.08
C ASP A 150 10.48 -22.63 0.34
N GLY A 151 9.70 -21.92 1.15
CA GLY A 151 9.92 -20.50 1.40
C GLY A 151 9.15 -19.94 2.57
N LEU A 152 9.33 -18.65 2.79
CA LEU A 152 8.63 -17.89 3.79
C LEU A 152 7.63 -16.97 3.09
N LEU A 153 6.38 -16.99 3.53
CA LEU A 153 5.41 -15.97 3.16
C LEU A 153 5.39 -14.92 4.25
N ALA A 154 5.84 -13.70 3.93
CA ALA A 154 5.56 -12.54 4.74
C ALA A 154 4.20 -11.99 4.32
N ILE A 155 3.30 -11.73 5.27
CA ILE A 155 1.90 -11.41 5.02
C ILE A 155 1.36 -10.41 6.04
N ASN A 156 0.53 -9.52 5.60
CA ASN A 156 -0.17 -8.52 6.40
C ASN A 156 -1.53 -9.02 6.89
N PHE A 157 -1.99 -8.42 8.01
CA PHE A 157 -3.30 -8.63 8.62
C PHE A 157 -3.85 -7.26 8.98
N GLU A 158 -4.61 -6.69 8.07
CA GLU A 158 -4.96 -5.28 8.09
C GLU A 158 -6.00 -4.94 9.14
N TYR A 159 -7.18 -5.50 9.03
CA TYR A 159 -8.33 -5.23 9.90
C TYR A 159 -8.76 -6.45 10.70
N ILE A 160 -9.83 -6.28 11.47
CA ILE A 160 -10.54 -7.34 12.17
C ILE A 160 -12.05 -7.21 11.96
N ASP A 161 -12.74 -8.33 12.00
CA ASP A 161 -14.18 -8.39 12.27
C ASP A 161 -14.41 -8.74 13.75
N PRO A 162 -14.62 -7.75 14.65
CA PRO A 162 -14.84 -8.04 16.07
C PRO A 162 -16.06 -8.94 16.32
N ALA A 163 -17.06 -8.91 15.43
CA ALA A 163 -18.23 -9.76 15.55
C ALA A 163 -17.87 -11.24 15.31
N ALA A 164 -17.00 -11.51 14.35
CA ALA A 164 -16.52 -12.87 14.08
C ALA A 164 -15.42 -13.32 15.07
N LEU A 165 -14.62 -12.38 15.58
CA LEU A 165 -13.46 -12.68 16.44
C LEU A 165 -13.89 -13.19 17.83
N HIS A 166 -15.02 -12.70 18.38
CA HIS A 166 -15.51 -13.04 19.72
C HIS A 166 -16.79 -13.89 19.67
N PRO A 167 -17.03 -14.75 20.70
CA PRO A 167 -18.22 -15.62 20.72
C PRO A 167 -19.57 -14.89 20.60
N ALA A 168 -19.69 -13.71 21.21
CA ALA A 168 -20.89 -12.87 21.19
C ALA A 168 -20.65 -11.49 20.57
N GLY A 169 -19.59 -11.34 19.76
CA GLY A 169 -19.09 -10.04 19.35
C GLY A 169 -18.43 -9.28 20.51
N PRO A 170 -17.96 -8.04 20.27
CA PRO A 170 -17.28 -7.22 21.29
C PRO A 170 -18.24 -6.88 22.43
N THR A 171 -17.79 -7.09 23.66
CA THR A 171 -18.60 -6.88 24.86
C THR A 171 -18.13 -5.69 25.69
N ARG A 172 -18.97 -5.25 26.64
CA ARG A 172 -18.68 -4.20 27.61
C ARG A 172 -19.20 -4.58 28.98
N SER A 173 -18.45 -4.20 30.00
CA SER A 173 -18.89 -4.26 31.37
C SER A 173 -19.97 -3.19 31.67
N ALA A 174 -20.67 -3.31 32.81
CA ALA A 174 -21.70 -2.34 33.21
C ALA A 174 -21.20 -0.89 33.32
N ASN A 175 -19.90 -0.67 33.53
CA ASN A 175 -19.27 0.64 33.55
C ASN A 175 -18.72 1.09 32.16
N GLY A 176 -19.09 0.39 31.08
CA GLY A 176 -18.75 0.74 29.70
C GLY A 176 -17.36 0.32 29.23
N LYS A 177 -16.55 -0.31 30.10
CA LYS A 177 -15.19 -0.73 29.74
C LYS A 177 -15.18 -2.01 28.91
N ARG A 178 -14.22 -2.10 27.96
CA ARG A 178 -13.93 -3.32 27.21
C ARG A 178 -13.20 -4.34 28.09
N PRO A 179 -13.49 -5.65 27.98
CA PRO A 179 -12.69 -6.70 28.62
C PRO A 179 -11.26 -6.71 28.06
N ALA A 180 -10.27 -6.76 28.95
CA ALA A 180 -8.86 -6.77 28.53
C ALA A 180 -8.50 -7.94 27.61
N GLU A 181 -9.04 -9.13 27.86
CA GLU A 181 -8.80 -10.33 27.05
C GLU A 181 -9.34 -10.19 25.62
N GLU A 182 -10.52 -9.57 25.43
CA GLU A 182 -11.05 -9.26 24.11
C GLU A 182 -10.13 -8.30 23.35
N VAL A 183 -9.71 -7.21 24.02
CA VAL A 183 -8.84 -6.19 23.41
C VAL A 183 -7.46 -6.79 23.06
N ARG A 184 -6.87 -7.64 23.90
CA ARG A 184 -5.62 -8.36 23.56
C ARG A 184 -5.81 -9.24 22.33
N LYS A 185 -6.94 -9.93 22.24
CA LYS A 185 -7.23 -10.79 21.10
C LYS A 185 -7.37 -9.97 19.81
N GLU A 186 -8.03 -8.81 19.85
CA GLU A 186 -8.14 -7.87 18.74
C GLU A 186 -6.76 -7.34 18.31
N ILE A 187 -5.95 -6.87 19.25
CA ILE A 187 -4.56 -6.44 19.04
C ILE A 187 -3.73 -7.53 18.35
N ASN A 188 -3.90 -8.79 18.76
CA ASN A 188 -3.15 -9.92 18.24
C ASN A 188 -3.68 -10.42 16.88
N ALA A 189 -4.86 -10.00 16.46
CA ALA A 189 -5.41 -10.36 15.15
C ALA A 189 -4.90 -9.46 14.01
N HIS A 190 -4.38 -8.26 14.33
CA HIS A 190 -3.76 -7.33 13.39
C HIS A 190 -2.25 -7.60 13.20
N GLY A 191 -1.67 -6.83 12.26
CA GLY A 191 -0.24 -6.68 12.08
C GLY A 191 0.32 -7.47 10.90
N ALA A 192 1.44 -8.14 11.08
CA ALA A 192 2.07 -8.94 10.04
C ALA A 192 2.51 -10.31 10.56
N GLY A 193 2.84 -11.22 9.65
CA GLY A 193 3.39 -12.53 9.97
C GLY A 193 4.47 -12.96 8.99
N VAL A 194 5.36 -13.83 9.44
CA VAL A 194 6.26 -14.61 8.59
C VAL A 194 5.92 -16.06 8.81
N VAL A 195 5.62 -16.79 7.75
CA VAL A 195 5.09 -18.15 7.80
C VAL A 195 5.85 -19.06 6.84
N ARG A 196 6.42 -20.15 7.35
CA ARG A 196 7.08 -21.15 6.51
C ARG A 196 6.05 -21.94 5.73
N LEU A 197 6.18 -21.93 4.41
CA LEU A 197 5.37 -22.71 3.49
C LEU A 197 6.23 -23.75 2.76
N ARG A 198 5.64 -24.91 2.49
CA ARG A 198 6.27 -25.94 1.67
C ARG A 198 5.26 -26.58 0.72
N ASN A 199 5.67 -26.76 -0.53
CA ASN A 199 4.95 -27.53 -1.53
C ASN A 199 5.40 -29.00 -1.46
N VAL A 200 4.46 -29.89 -1.17
CA VAL A 200 4.69 -31.34 -1.16
C VAL A 200 3.80 -31.97 -2.22
N HIS A 201 4.41 -32.39 -3.32
CA HIS A 201 3.71 -33.02 -4.45
C HIS A 201 2.54 -32.19 -4.99
N GLY A 202 2.74 -30.86 -5.16
CA GLY A 202 1.73 -29.95 -5.68
C GLY A 202 0.73 -29.45 -4.62
N HIS A 203 0.93 -29.77 -3.35
CA HIS A 203 0.13 -29.32 -2.22
C HIS A 203 0.93 -28.41 -1.30
N TRP A 204 0.60 -27.14 -1.30
CA TRP A 204 1.17 -26.18 -0.36
C TRP A 204 0.59 -26.35 1.03
N GLN A 205 1.43 -26.23 2.04
CA GLN A 205 1.04 -26.33 3.44
C GLN A 205 1.92 -25.43 4.31
N VAL A 206 1.38 -25.01 5.45
CA VAL A 206 2.12 -24.35 6.52
C VAL A 206 3.01 -25.39 7.19
N VAL A 207 4.29 -25.06 7.39
CA VAL A 207 5.20 -25.85 8.22
C VAL A 207 5.03 -25.40 9.66
N GLU A 208 4.11 -26.04 10.40
CA GLU A 208 3.86 -25.70 11.80
C GLU A 208 5.11 -25.88 12.65
N ASN A 209 5.26 -25.05 13.67
CA ASN A 209 6.38 -25.06 14.60
C ASN A 209 7.75 -24.79 13.98
N ASP A 210 7.81 -24.27 12.75
CA ASP A 210 9.08 -23.78 12.21
C ASP A 210 9.53 -22.56 13.03
N PRO A 211 10.82 -22.48 13.45
CA PRO A 211 11.31 -21.37 14.26
C PRO A 211 11.28 -20.01 13.57
N LEU A 212 11.09 -19.95 12.25
CA LEU A 212 10.92 -18.72 11.48
C LEU A 212 9.48 -18.22 11.46
N ASN A 213 8.50 -19.05 11.87
CA ASN A 213 7.11 -18.60 12.02
C ASN A 213 7.01 -17.55 13.11
N ARG A 214 6.58 -16.34 12.76
CA ARG A 214 6.49 -15.21 13.69
C ARG A 214 5.30 -14.34 13.40
N ARG A 215 4.83 -13.67 14.46
CA ARG A 215 3.81 -12.61 14.38
C ARG A 215 4.41 -11.27 14.85
N PHE A 216 4.01 -10.22 14.18
CA PHE A 216 4.28 -8.83 14.53
C PHE A 216 2.93 -8.14 14.72
N THR A 217 2.52 -7.98 15.97
CA THR A 217 1.20 -7.44 16.33
C THR A 217 1.33 -6.01 16.84
N THR A 218 0.21 -5.36 17.11
CA THR A 218 0.21 -4.02 17.70
C THR A 218 0.93 -3.95 19.06
N ALA A 219 1.14 -5.08 19.74
CA ALA A 219 1.91 -5.15 20.99
C ALA A 219 3.41 -5.47 20.81
N SER A 220 3.86 -5.85 19.62
CA SER A 220 5.25 -6.31 19.41
C SER A 220 6.27 -5.19 19.60
N PRO A 221 7.40 -5.42 20.30
CA PRO A 221 8.47 -4.43 20.38
C PRO A 221 9.14 -4.24 19.02
N MET A 222 9.48 -2.99 18.69
CA MET A 222 10.11 -2.61 17.43
C MET A 222 11.16 -1.54 17.63
N HIS A 223 12.13 -1.46 16.72
CA HIS A 223 13.07 -0.35 16.65
C HIS A 223 12.47 0.84 15.88
N ILE A 224 12.85 2.05 16.30
CA ILE A 224 12.68 3.26 15.50
C ILE A 224 14.02 3.58 14.85
N SER A 225 14.04 3.86 13.55
CA SER A 225 15.22 4.18 12.76
C SER A 225 14.98 5.47 11.94
N GLY A 226 16.03 6.02 11.37
CA GLY A 226 15.94 7.23 10.55
C GLY A 226 15.82 8.54 11.36
N PRO A 227 15.39 9.64 10.72
CA PRO A 227 15.48 10.98 11.29
C PRO A 227 14.70 11.25 12.58
N LEU A 228 13.60 10.53 12.82
CA LEU A 228 12.82 10.71 14.05
C LEU A 228 13.42 9.98 15.26
N ARG A 229 14.30 9.01 15.06
CA ARG A 229 14.90 8.24 16.15
C ARG A 229 15.55 9.13 17.20
N GLY A 230 15.14 9.01 18.47
CA GLY A 230 15.68 9.77 19.62
C GLY A 230 15.18 11.20 19.75
N THR A 231 14.38 11.70 18.81
CA THR A 231 13.81 13.05 18.88
C THR A 231 12.71 13.14 19.96
N ALA A 232 12.35 14.37 20.34
CA ALA A 232 11.27 14.62 21.29
C ALA A 232 9.91 14.10 20.79
N HIS A 233 9.71 13.99 19.48
CA HIS A 233 8.45 13.59 18.85
C HIS A 233 8.06 12.13 19.10
N VAL A 234 9.02 11.24 19.36
CA VAL A 234 8.81 9.80 19.54
C VAL A 234 9.20 9.29 20.93
N LYS A 235 9.47 10.18 21.87
CA LYS A 235 9.65 9.82 23.30
C LYS A 235 8.31 9.54 23.93
N THR A 236 8.20 8.41 24.62
CA THR A 236 7.00 7.95 25.32
C THR A 236 7.39 7.37 26.69
N PRO A 237 6.45 7.09 27.60
CA PRO A 237 6.75 6.34 28.84
C PRO A 237 7.39 4.98 28.56
N TYR A 238 7.04 4.32 27.46
CA TYR A 238 7.63 3.06 27.04
C TYR A 238 9.07 3.20 26.56
N SER A 239 9.40 4.30 25.87
CA SER A 239 10.74 4.54 25.31
C SER A 239 11.15 6.00 25.60
N THR A 240 11.72 6.22 26.79
CA THR A 240 12.18 7.57 27.20
C THR A 240 13.32 8.12 26.34
N ALA A 241 14.08 7.23 25.68
CA ALA A 241 15.10 7.58 24.71
C ALA A 241 14.54 7.81 23.28
N GLY A 242 13.29 7.40 23.00
CA GLY A 242 12.67 7.52 21.67
C GLY A 242 13.32 6.63 20.61
N THR A 243 13.82 5.46 21.00
CA THR A 243 14.56 4.54 20.11
C THR A 243 13.82 3.26 19.81
N HIS A 244 12.75 3.00 20.54
CA HIS A 244 11.88 1.83 20.44
C HIS A 244 10.42 2.26 20.48
N CYS A 245 9.54 1.41 19.99
CA CYS A 245 8.09 1.55 20.09
C CYS A 245 7.43 0.18 20.19
N ARG A 246 6.12 0.16 20.31
CA ARG A 246 5.31 -1.06 20.20
C ARG A 246 4.52 -1.02 18.93
N GLY A 247 4.50 -2.14 18.26
CA GLY A 247 3.52 -2.49 17.27
C GLY A 247 3.62 -1.84 15.94
N THR A 248 2.92 -2.53 15.12
CA THR A 248 2.42 -2.15 13.83
C THR A 248 0.93 -2.46 13.81
N ASN A 249 0.17 -1.74 12.99
CA ASN A 249 -1.28 -1.91 12.93
C ASN A 249 -1.82 -1.47 11.59
N ASN A 250 -2.96 -2.03 11.19
CA ASN A 250 -3.60 -1.77 9.89
C ASN A 250 -2.60 -1.86 8.74
N ASN A 251 -1.90 -2.99 8.67
CA ASN A 251 -0.90 -3.25 7.66
C ASN A 251 -1.60 -3.71 6.38
N CYS A 252 -1.71 -2.81 5.40
CA CYS A 252 -2.35 -3.06 4.12
C CYS A 252 -1.34 -3.58 3.08
N GLY A 253 -0.94 -2.77 2.13
CA GLY A 253 0.01 -3.16 1.09
C GLY A 253 1.43 -3.43 1.57
N ASN A 254 2.29 -3.78 0.66
CA ASN A 254 3.66 -4.15 0.99
C ASN A 254 4.69 -3.72 -0.06
N GLY A 255 5.94 -3.86 0.33
CA GLY A 255 7.11 -3.83 -0.52
C GLY A 255 8.13 -4.87 -0.11
N TYR A 256 9.26 -4.85 -0.78
CA TYR A 256 10.41 -5.68 -0.45
C TYR A 256 11.70 -4.98 -0.86
N THR A 257 12.82 -5.55 -0.43
CA THR A 257 14.13 -4.97 -0.69
C THR A 257 15.02 -5.91 -1.52
N PRO A 258 15.99 -5.37 -2.24
CA PRO A 258 16.97 -6.20 -2.97
C PRO A 258 17.85 -7.08 -2.07
N TRP A 259 17.93 -6.77 -0.76
CA TRP A 259 18.65 -7.57 0.23
C TRP A 259 17.75 -8.56 0.99
N GLY A 260 16.51 -8.75 0.53
CA GLY A 260 15.63 -9.82 1.00
C GLY A 260 14.88 -9.54 2.31
N THR A 261 14.49 -8.30 2.58
CA THR A 261 13.58 -7.96 3.67
C THR A 261 12.19 -7.58 3.15
N TYR A 262 11.18 -7.77 4.00
CA TYR A 262 9.80 -7.39 3.78
C TYR A 262 9.56 -5.99 4.31
N LEU A 263 8.82 -5.19 3.56
CA LEU A 263 8.37 -3.85 3.93
C LEU A 263 6.85 -3.88 4.09
N THR A 264 6.36 -3.85 5.33
CA THR A 264 4.92 -3.75 5.61
C THR A 264 4.54 -2.29 5.82
N CYS A 265 3.35 -1.92 5.35
CA CYS A 265 2.87 -0.55 5.25
C CYS A 265 1.80 -0.28 6.30
N GLU A 266 2.02 0.69 7.19
CA GLU A 266 1.03 1.12 8.19
C GLU A 266 0.06 2.12 7.54
N GLU A 267 -1.17 1.70 7.27
CA GLU A 267 -2.15 2.50 6.55
C GLU A 267 -3.19 3.15 7.48
N ASN A 268 -4.20 2.42 7.94
CA ASN A 268 -5.34 2.95 8.70
C ASN A 268 -5.08 3.07 10.23
N TRP A 269 -3.82 3.07 10.63
CA TRP A 269 -3.36 3.19 12.03
C TRP A 269 -3.97 4.36 12.84
N PRO A 270 -4.37 5.53 12.28
CA PRO A 270 -4.95 6.59 13.11
C PRO A 270 -6.24 6.17 13.82
N GLY A 271 -6.95 5.20 13.26
CA GLY A 271 -8.22 4.69 13.80
C GLY A 271 -8.12 4.08 15.19
N ILE A 272 -6.94 3.56 15.59
CA ILE A 272 -6.77 2.96 16.92
C ILE A 272 -6.55 3.99 18.04
N PHE A 273 -6.32 5.26 17.69
CA PHE A 273 -6.01 6.33 18.64
C PHE A 273 -7.17 7.29 18.86
N VAL A 274 -7.18 7.90 20.05
CA VAL A 274 -8.07 9.02 20.37
C VAL A 274 -7.30 10.12 21.08
N ASN A 275 -7.58 11.39 20.74
CA ASN A 275 -7.08 12.57 21.44
C ASN A 275 -8.27 13.45 21.85
N ARG A 276 -8.64 13.42 23.14
CA ARG A 276 -9.78 14.17 23.70
C ARG A 276 -9.42 15.60 24.12
N GLY A 277 -8.14 15.98 23.97
CA GLY A 277 -7.62 17.30 24.30
C GLY A 277 -7.42 18.19 23.07
N THR A 278 -6.41 19.07 23.14
CA THR A 278 -5.96 19.85 21.99
C THR A 278 -5.22 18.92 21.03
N CYS A 279 -5.86 18.56 19.92
CA CYS A 279 -5.29 17.69 18.91
C CYS A 279 -4.24 18.47 18.09
N PRO A 280 -2.96 18.03 18.07
CA PRO A 280 -1.93 18.62 17.22
C PRO A 280 -2.29 18.55 15.73
N GLU A 281 -1.67 19.42 14.91
CA GLU A 281 -1.99 19.51 13.48
C GLU A 281 -1.71 18.20 12.74
N ASP A 282 -0.60 17.55 13.04
CA ASP A 282 -0.22 16.27 12.45
C ASP A 282 -1.24 15.16 12.74
N GLN A 283 -1.71 15.06 14.00
CA GLN A 283 -2.72 14.08 14.38
C GLN A 283 -4.08 14.38 13.72
N ARG A 284 -4.48 15.67 13.68
CA ARG A 284 -5.72 16.09 13.03
C ARG A 284 -5.68 15.85 11.53
N ARG A 285 -4.55 16.19 10.87
CA ARG A 285 -4.36 16.01 9.41
C ARG A 285 -4.37 14.54 9.00
N LEU A 286 -4.02 13.63 9.90
CA LEU A 286 -4.02 12.19 9.70
C LEU A 286 -5.30 11.49 10.16
N GLY A 287 -6.23 12.22 10.81
CA GLY A 287 -7.54 11.68 11.18
C GLY A 287 -7.61 10.99 12.54
N VAL A 288 -6.70 11.28 13.48
CA VAL A 288 -6.84 10.79 14.86
C VAL A 288 -8.16 11.27 15.46
N ALA A 289 -8.95 10.34 16.01
CA ALA A 289 -10.28 10.62 16.53
C ALA A 289 -10.24 11.53 17.77
N THR A 290 -11.33 12.30 18.01
CA THR A 290 -11.41 13.22 19.16
C THR A 290 -12.37 12.77 20.25
N SER A 291 -13.15 11.72 20.03
CA SER A 291 -14.14 11.23 21.00
C SER A 291 -13.90 9.79 21.44
N SER A 292 -13.69 8.89 20.51
CA SER A 292 -13.33 7.49 20.78
C SER A 292 -12.59 6.90 19.59
N SER A 293 -11.66 5.97 19.85
CA SER A 293 -11.03 5.19 18.78
C SER A 293 -12.01 4.21 18.14
N GLN A 294 -11.66 3.66 16.97
CA GLN A 294 -12.48 2.74 16.20
C GLN A 294 -12.91 1.51 17.03
N TYR A 295 -11.97 0.88 17.73
CA TYR A 295 -12.23 -0.32 18.54
C TYR A 295 -12.37 -0.04 20.03
N GLN A 296 -12.10 1.19 20.45
CA GLN A 296 -12.17 1.64 21.84
C GLN A 296 -11.23 0.85 22.79
N TRP A 297 -10.05 0.51 22.30
CA TRP A 297 -9.02 -0.20 23.07
C TRP A 297 -8.58 0.60 24.30
N GLU A 298 -8.57 1.93 24.21
CA GLU A 298 -8.29 2.83 25.33
C GLU A 298 -9.26 2.69 26.52
N SER A 299 -10.41 2.05 26.28
CA SER A 299 -11.42 1.83 27.33
C SER A 299 -11.28 0.50 28.06
N ALA A 300 -10.24 -0.29 27.77
CA ALA A 300 -10.06 -1.60 28.39
C ALA A 300 -9.96 -1.53 29.93
N ALA A 301 -10.26 -2.64 30.61
CA ALA A 301 -10.46 -2.69 32.04
C ALA A 301 -9.19 -2.51 32.90
N GLY A 302 -8.03 -2.36 32.28
CA GLY A 302 -6.74 -2.09 32.91
C GLY A 302 -5.60 -2.77 32.20
N ASP A 303 -4.42 -2.19 32.32
CA ASP A 303 -3.18 -2.75 31.79
C ASP A 303 -2.77 -4.01 32.56
N SER A 304 -1.99 -4.87 31.95
CA SER A 304 -1.30 -5.93 32.69
C SER A 304 -0.23 -5.33 33.61
N SER A 305 0.11 -6.03 34.68
CA SER A 305 1.21 -5.60 35.56
C SER A 305 2.58 -5.65 34.89
N GLU A 306 2.70 -6.38 33.77
CA GLU A 306 3.95 -6.62 33.04
C GLU A 306 4.13 -5.68 31.84
N ASP A 307 3.03 -5.07 31.35
CA ASP A 307 3.05 -4.14 30.22
C ASP A 307 2.33 -2.83 30.57
N ALA A 308 3.04 -1.93 31.22
CA ALA A 308 2.54 -0.63 31.59
C ALA A 308 2.12 0.18 30.34
N GLY A 309 0.88 0.67 30.34
CA GLY A 309 0.30 1.36 29.20
C GLY A 309 -0.18 0.45 28.09
N GLU A 310 -0.40 -0.83 28.37
CA GLU A 310 -0.90 -1.82 27.39
C GLU A 310 -2.09 -1.29 26.58
N PHE A 311 -3.05 -0.66 27.26
CA PHE A 311 -4.25 -0.08 26.63
C PHE A 311 -4.29 1.44 26.73
N ALA A 312 -3.76 2.02 27.82
CA ALA A 312 -3.78 3.47 28.05
C ALA A 312 -3.10 4.25 26.94
N ARG A 313 -2.12 3.66 26.24
CA ARG A 313 -1.37 4.28 25.12
C ARG A 313 -2.22 4.63 23.90
N PHE A 314 -3.40 4.05 23.76
CA PHE A 314 -4.32 4.40 22.67
C PHE A 314 -5.12 5.69 22.93
N ASP A 315 -5.08 6.25 24.16
CA ASP A 315 -5.49 7.61 24.44
C ASP A 315 -4.25 8.53 24.43
N VAL A 316 -4.08 9.27 23.34
CA VAL A 316 -2.95 10.18 23.15
C VAL A 316 -3.23 11.60 23.64
N THR A 317 -4.21 11.76 24.51
CA THR A 317 -4.51 13.04 25.15
C THR A 317 -3.37 13.45 26.08
N ALA A 318 -2.90 14.69 25.94
CA ALA A 318 -1.89 15.24 26.85
C ALA A 318 -2.51 15.52 28.23
N THR A 319 -2.07 14.80 29.25
CA THR A 319 -2.58 14.88 30.62
C THR A 319 -1.49 15.22 31.64
N GLY A 320 -0.24 14.86 31.38
CA GLY A 320 0.93 15.16 32.19
C GLY A 320 1.66 16.43 31.76
N THR A 321 2.79 16.72 32.40
CA THR A 321 3.64 17.87 32.08
C THR A 321 4.57 17.61 30.91
N SER A 322 4.83 16.32 30.60
CA SER A 322 5.72 15.89 29.54
C SER A 322 5.22 14.63 28.86
N ALA A 323 5.76 14.32 27.67
CA ALA A 323 5.52 13.08 26.94
C ALA A 323 6.07 11.81 27.63
N LEU A 324 6.77 11.95 28.75
CA LEU A 324 7.22 10.83 29.57
C LEU A 324 6.22 10.47 30.69
N GLU A 325 5.17 11.25 30.83
CA GLU A 325 4.12 11.06 31.85
C GLU A 325 2.77 10.64 31.26
N ASP A 326 2.63 10.75 29.93
CA ASP A 326 1.45 10.32 29.20
C ASP A 326 1.82 9.81 27.79
N TYR A 327 0.84 9.35 27.04
CA TYR A 327 1.05 8.73 25.70
C TYR A 327 0.82 9.69 24.53
N ARG A 328 0.90 11.04 24.74
CA ARG A 328 0.65 12.05 23.68
C ARG A 328 1.45 11.82 22.41
N ASN A 329 2.61 11.20 22.48
CA ASN A 329 3.48 10.88 21.36
C ASN A 329 3.33 9.43 20.83
N GLU A 330 2.48 8.59 21.41
CA GLU A 330 2.36 7.20 20.94
C GLU A 330 1.93 7.16 19.47
N ALA A 331 0.95 7.97 19.06
CA ALA A 331 0.54 8.06 17.65
C ALA A 331 1.67 8.50 16.71
N SER A 332 2.67 9.23 17.20
CA SER A 332 3.84 9.65 16.40
C SER A 332 4.82 8.50 16.11
N THR A 333 4.63 7.34 16.74
CA THR A 333 5.42 6.13 16.46
C THR A 333 4.78 5.24 15.39
N TYR A 334 3.65 5.64 14.80
CA TYR A 334 2.92 4.94 13.74
C TYR A 334 2.83 5.76 12.46
N GLY A 335 2.51 5.08 11.36
CA GLY A 335 2.36 5.67 10.04
C GLY A 335 3.64 5.58 9.20
N TYR A 336 4.40 4.51 9.38
CA TYR A 336 5.69 4.30 8.70
C TYR A 336 5.71 2.97 7.94
N ILE A 337 6.72 2.85 7.07
CA ILE A 337 7.14 1.56 6.56
C ILE A 337 7.89 0.82 7.66
N VAL A 338 7.51 -0.45 7.87
CA VAL A 338 8.14 -1.33 8.86
C VAL A 338 8.92 -2.43 8.13
N GLU A 339 10.22 -2.46 8.31
CA GLU A 339 11.09 -3.47 7.72
C GLU A 339 11.21 -4.69 8.63
N ILE A 340 11.00 -5.88 8.06
CA ILE A 340 11.07 -7.19 8.71
C ILE A 340 12.09 -8.05 7.96
N ASP A 341 13.07 -8.61 8.67
CA ASP A 341 13.91 -9.68 8.13
C ASP A 341 13.19 -11.02 8.28
N PRO A 342 12.70 -11.64 7.19
CA PRO A 342 11.96 -12.90 7.29
C PRO A 342 12.85 -14.10 7.68
N TYR A 343 14.15 -14.00 7.50
CA TYR A 343 15.10 -15.10 7.72
C TYR A 343 15.75 -15.08 9.11
N ASP A 344 15.71 -13.95 9.82
CA ASP A 344 16.24 -13.88 11.18
C ASP A 344 15.12 -13.92 12.23
N ARG A 345 15.00 -15.07 12.91
CA ARG A 345 13.99 -15.31 13.95
C ARG A 345 14.10 -14.39 15.18
N THR A 346 15.24 -13.73 15.37
CA THR A 346 15.55 -12.94 16.58
C THR A 346 15.48 -11.43 16.30
N ALA A 347 15.51 -11.03 15.03
CA ALA A 347 15.49 -9.64 14.66
C ALA A 347 14.16 -8.97 15.03
N LEU A 348 14.23 -7.80 15.68
CA LEU A 348 13.09 -6.93 15.87
C LEU A 348 12.81 -6.19 14.57
N ALA A 349 11.54 -6.04 14.23
CA ALA A 349 11.13 -5.19 13.11
C ALA A 349 11.55 -3.74 13.36
N THR A 350 11.79 -2.99 12.27
CA THR A 350 12.33 -1.64 12.33
C THR A 350 11.47 -0.66 11.54
N LYS A 351 10.98 0.39 12.19
CA LYS A 351 10.24 1.48 11.54
C LYS A 351 11.20 2.44 10.83
N ARG A 352 11.05 2.60 9.51
CA ARG A 352 11.90 3.41 8.64
C ARG A 352 11.32 4.82 8.47
N THR A 353 11.56 5.68 9.45
CA THR A 353 10.90 7.00 9.56
C THR A 353 11.29 8.00 8.46
N ALA A 354 12.38 7.75 7.73
CA ALA A 354 12.81 8.61 6.63
C ALA A 354 11.86 8.54 5.41
N LEU A 355 11.06 7.46 5.28
CA LEU A 355 10.10 7.30 4.20
C LEU A 355 8.82 8.11 4.40
N GLY A 356 8.74 8.94 5.47
CA GLY A 356 7.59 9.79 5.76
C GLY A 356 6.55 9.13 6.66
N ARG A 357 5.61 9.93 7.14
CA ARG A 357 4.53 9.53 8.02
C ARG A 357 3.18 9.89 7.39
N PHE A 358 2.47 8.87 6.92
CA PHE A 358 1.15 8.98 6.29
C PHE A 358 0.44 7.61 6.34
N ARG A 359 -0.62 7.41 5.59
CA ARG A 359 -1.29 6.12 5.43
C ARG A 359 -0.65 5.37 4.27
N HIS A 360 0.40 4.61 4.60
CA HIS A 360 1.15 3.87 3.60
C HIS A 360 0.34 2.69 3.07
N GLU A 361 -0.04 2.79 1.80
CA GLU A 361 -0.79 1.72 1.13
C GLU A 361 0.15 0.69 0.50
N GLY A 362 1.24 1.11 -0.08
CA GLY A 362 2.25 0.22 -0.66
C GLY A 362 3.65 0.83 -0.61
N CYS A 363 4.67 0.03 -0.93
CA CYS A 363 6.07 0.47 -0.96
C CYS A 363 6.85 -0.30 -2.05
N ALA A 364 6.54 -0.05 -3.32
CA ALA A 364 7.12 -0.78 -4.44
C ALA A 364 8.55 -0.34 -4.74
N PRO A 365 9.53 -1.28 -4.79
CA PRO A 365 10.89 -0.95 -5.20
C PRO A 365 10.99 -0.68 -6.69
N GLY A 366 11.79 0.31 -7.08
CA GLY A 366 12.31 0.46 -8.43
C GLY A 366 13.25 -0.68 -8.80
N VAL A 367 13.54 -0.83 -10.10
CA VAL A 367 14.52 -1.81 -10.57
C VAL A 367 15.91 -1.43 -10.05
N PRO A 368 16.59 -2.29 -9.25
CA PRO A 368 17.89 -1.97 -8.69
C PRO A 368 18.97 -1.99 -9.78
N VAL A 369 19.70 -0.88 -9.93
CA VAL A 369 20.81 -0.74 -10.89
C VAL A 369 22.09 -0.44 -10.13
N ALA A 370 23.13 -1.24 -10.34
CA ALA A 370 24.42 -1.07 -9.69
C ALA A 370 24.99 0.35 -9.87
N GLY A 371 25.40 0.96 -8.78
CA GLY A 371 25.96 2.32 -8.77
C GLY A 371 24.92 3.44 -8.91
N LYS A 372 23.62 3.15 -8.98
CA LYS A 372 22.53 4.14 -8.97
C LYS A 372 21.82 4.13 -7.61
N PRO A 373 21.18 5.24 -7.19
CA PRO A 373 20.29 5.21 -6.01
C PRO A 373 19.19 4.18 -6.14
N LEU A 374 18.80 3.61 -5.02
CA LEU A 374 17.57 2.81 -4.94
C LEU A 374 16.37 3.73 -4.76
N VAL A 375 15.23 3.31 -5.31
CA VAL A 375 13.99 4.08 -5.31
C VAL A 375 12.84 3.21 -4.78
N TRP A 376 11.91 3.81 -4.03
CA TRP A 376 10.62 3.21 -3.67
C TRP A 376 9.50 4.21 -3.94
N TYR A 377 8.36 3.70 -4.39
CA TYR A 377 7.14 4.48 -4.65
C TYR A 377 6.06 4.04 -3.68
N MET A 378 5.29 5.02 -3.15
CA MET A 378 4.34 4.79 -2.05
C MET A 378 3.07 5.62 -2.27
N GLY A 379 1.90 4.97 -2.24
CA GLY A 379 0.60 5.64 -2.19
C GLY A 379 0.22 6.03 -0.77
N ASP A 380 -0.57 7.09 -0.63
CA ASP A 380 -1.19 7.53 0.62
C ASP A 380 -2.71 7.40 0.47
N ASP A 381 -3.28 6.27 0.93
CA ASP A 381 -4.69 6.00 0.68
C ASP A 381 -5.61 6.89 1.52
N SER A 382 -6.07 7.91 0.86
CA SER A 382 -7.20 8.75 1.28
C SER A 382 -7.60 9.69 0.14
N ASN A 383 -8.83 10.15 0.16
CA ASN A 383 -9.33 11.11 -0.83
C ASN A 383 -8.46 12.37 -0.88
N ASN A 384 -7.93 12.65 -2.08
CA ASN A 384 -7.08 13.82 -2.38
C ASN A 384 -5.74 13.83 -1.66
N GLU A 385 -5.21 12.68 -1.27
CA GLU A 385 -3.85 12.52 -0.78
C GLU A 385 -2.87 12.26 -1.93
N TYR A 386 -1.62 11.86 -1.64
CA TYR A 386 -0.51 12.09 -2.52
C TYR A 386 0.24 10.80 -2.87
N LEU A 387 0.97 10.84 -3.99
CA LEU A 387 1.97 9.86 -4.37
C LEU A 387 3.35 10.33 -3.92
N TYR A 388 4.07 9.47 -3.19
CA TYR A 388 5.41 9.75 -2.70
C TYR A 388 6.47 8.87 -3.35
N LYS A 389 7.72 9.36 -3.35
CA LYS A 389 8.89 8.63 -3.80
C LYS A 389 10.05 8.83 -2.84
N TRP A 390 10.66 7.72 -2.42
CA TRP A 390 11.93 7.72 -1.71
C TRP A 390 13.08 7.47 -2.66
N VAL A 391 14.18 8.21 -2.53
CA VAL A 391 15.44 8.01 -3.26
C VAL A 391 16.58 7.92 -2.26
N SER A 392 17.28 6.77 -2.22
CA SER A 392 18.40 6.56 -1.30
C SER A 392 19.58 7.47 -1.61
N GLN A 393 20.29 7.92 -0.59
CA GLN A 393 21.55 8.66 -0.76
C GLN A 393 22.68 7.75 -1.24
N ALA A 394 22.75 6.53 -0.69
CA ALA A 394 23.75 5.56 -1.08
C ALA A 394 23.38 4.94 -2.44
N PRO A 395 24.33 4.83 -3.38
CA PRO A 395 24.15 4.06 -4.59
C PRO A 395 24.10 2.56 -4.27
N TRP A 396 23.32 1.82 -5.05
CA TRP A 396 23.17 0.38 -4.87
C TRP A 396 24.48 -0.37 -5.12
N ASP A 397 24.89 -1.17 -4.13
CA ASP A 397 25.97 -2.16 -4.27
C ASP A 397 25.34 -3.55 -4.34
N PRO A 398 25.45 -4.28 -5.48
CA PRO A 398 24.91 -5.63 -5.59
C PRO A 398 25.43 -6.64 -4.55
N ALA A 399 26.60 -6.38 -3.93
CA ALA A 399 27.10 -7.22 -2.85
C ALA A 399 26.19 -7.21 -1.61
N ASP A 400 25.49 -6.10 -1.39
CA ASP A 400 24.55 -5.96 -0.26
C ASP A 400 23.30 -6.88 -0.38
N ALA A 401 23.03 -7.42 -1.57
CA ALA A 401 21.98 -8.44 -1.75
C ALA A 401 22.23 -9.72 -0.91
N GLN A 402 23.49 -9.96 -0.52
CA GLN A 402 23.90 -11.12 0.27
C GLN A 402 24.36 -10.71 1.69
N ALA A 403 24.01 -9.51 2.14
CA ALA A 403 24.41 -9.02 3.45
C ALA A 403 23.88 -9.92 4.57
N ALA A 404 24.75 -10.22 5.54
CA ALA A 404 24.40 -11.05 6.69
C ALA A 404 23.45 -10.30 7.66
N ASP A 405 23.67 -9.01 7.85
CA ASP A 405 22.78 -8.13 8.63
C ASP A 405 21.92 -7.28 7.67
N ARG A 406 20.73 -7.81 7.34
CA ARG A 406 19.81 -7.19 6.40
C ARG A 406 19.22 -5.89 6.93
N LEU A 407 18.95 -5.79 8.24
CA LEU A 407 18.40 -4.56 8.82
C LEU A 407 19.44 -3.45 8.91
N ALA A 408 20.73 -3.75 9.11
CA ALA A 408 21.80 -2.76 8.98
C ALA A 408 21.96 -2.29 7.52
N THR A 409 21.81 -3.20 6.55
CA THR A 409 21.73 -2.85 5.13
C THR A 409 20.54 -1.94 4.85
N GLY A 410 19.38 -2.23 5.45
CA GLY A 410 18.20 -1.36 5.42
C GLY A 410 18.50 0.05 5.91
N ALA A 411 19.26 0.22 6.99
CA ALA A 411 19.66 1.54 7.48
C ALA A 411 20.48 2.32 6.45
N LYS A 412 21.35 1.66 5.68
CA LYS A 412 22.14 2.30 4.61
C LYS A 412 21.26 2.92 3.52
N TYR A 413 20.16 2.27 3.14
CA TYR A 413 19.37 2.66 1.97
C TYR A 413 18.02 3.32 2.32
N LEU A 414 17.46 3.05 3.51
CA LEU A 414 16.13 3.50 3.90
C LEU A 414 16.14 4.60 4.99
N ASP A 415 17.29 4.88 5.62
CA ASP A 415 17.38 5.94 6.65
C ASP A 415 18.04 7.22 6.12
N HIS A 416 18.76 7.14 5.01
CA HIS A 416 19.50 8.25 4.40
C HIS A 416 19.13 8.42 2.93
N GLY A 417 18.51 9.54 2.59
CA GLY A 417 18.03 9.86 1.25
C GLY A 417 17.09 11.04 1.26
N THR A 418 16.28 11.15 0.23
CA THR A 418 15.29 12.23 0.09
C THR A 418 13.91 11.64 -0.21
N LEU A 419 12.92 12.09 0.55
CA LEU A 419 11.52 11.85 0.27
C LEU A 419 11.00 12.94 -0.67
N TYR A 420 10.30 12.53 -1.71
CA TYR A 420 9.65 13.41 -2.69
C TYR A 420 8.15 13.17 -2.72
N VAL A 421 7.41 14.16 -3.20
CA VAL A 421 5.98 14.05 -3.51
C VAL A 421 5.75 14.46 -4.97
N ALA A 422 4.78 13.82 -5.63
CA ALA A 422 4.52 14.03 -7.05
C ALA A 422 3.68 15.27 -7.33
N ARG A 423 4.03 16.00 -8.40
CA ARG A 423 3.15 16.94 -9.08
C ARG A 423 3.01 16.53 -10.54
N PHE A 424 1.78 16.28 -10.96
CA PHE A 424 1.42 15.92 -12.32
C PHE A 424 1.03 17.17 -13.10
N ASP A 425 1.68 17.43 -14.23
CA ASP A 425 1.39 18.55 -15.10
C ASP A 425 0.47 18.12 -16.27
N ALA A 426 -0.40 19.05 -16.74
CA ALA A 426 -1.44 18.73 -17.70
C ALA A 426 -0.93 18.35 -19.11
N ASP A 427 0.33 18.58 -19.39
CA ASP A 427 0.99 18.25 -20.65
C ASP A 427 1.57 16.81 -20.70
N GLY A 428 1.27 15.98 -19.69
CA GLY A 428 1.80 14.61 -19.58
C GLY A 428 3.20 14.54 -18.99
N THR A 429 3.73 15.65 -18.47
CA THR A 429 4.97 15.67 -17.67
C THR A 429 4.65 15.77 -16.19
N GLY A 430 5.65 15.55 -15.34
CA GLY A 430 5.53 15.75 -13.91
C GLY A 430 6.88 15.99 -13.26
N VAL A 431 6.83 16.43 -12.01
CA VAL A 431 8.02 16.69 -11.20
C VAL A 431 7.91 16.08 -9.82
N TRP A 432 9.03 15.62 -9.30
CA TRP A 432 9.20 15.17 -7.94
C TRP A 432 9.67 16.34 -7.07
N LEU A 433 8.83 16.78 -6.14
CA LEU A 433 9.08 17.89 -5.23
C LEU A 433 9.74 17.34 -3.96
N PRO A 434 10.97 17.74 -3.60
CA PRO A 434 11.62 17.23 -2.40
C PRO A 434 10.94 17.73 -1.13
N LEU A 435 10.84 16.89 -0.11
CA LEU A 435 10.38 17.25 1.22
C LEU A 435 11.59 17.48 2.14
N ASP A 436 12.25 18.62 1.96
CA ASP A 436 13.47 19.01 2.65
C ASP A 436 13.34 20.40 3.28
N VAL A 437 14.17 20.71 4.27
CA VAL A 437 14.14 21.96 5.03
C VAL A 437 14.26 23.23 4.17
N LEU A 438 14.97 23.15 3.04
CA LEU A 438 15.17 24.27 2.13
C LEU A 438 14.10 24.36 1.03
N THR A 439 13.23 23.39 0.90
CA THR A 439 12.21 23.37 -0.16
C THR A 439 11.24 24.54 -0.02
N PRO A 440 11.08 25.37 -1.07
CA PRO A 440 10.14 26.48 -1.06
C PRO A 440 8.69 26.01 -0.99
N THR A 441 7.85 26.76 -0.25
CA THR A 441 6.41 26.53 -0.21
C THR A 441 5.67 27.43 -1.22
N ILE A 442 4.50 27.00 -1.66
CA ILE A 442 3.65 27.76 -2.62
C ILE A 442 3.17 29.11 -2.06
N VAL A 443 3.16 29.26 -0.75
CA VAL A 443 2.75 30.50 -0.07
C VAL A 443 3.93 31.39 0.32
N GLY A 444 5.16 30.97 0.01
CA GLY A 444 6.41 31.64 0.39
C GLY A 444 7.04 31.07 1.66
N GLY A 445 8.35 31.31 1.83
CA GLY A 445 9.14 30.64 2.85
C GLY A 445 9.56 29.22 2.45
N THR A 446 10.00 28.41 3.41
CA THR A 446 10.46 27.03 3.20
C THR A 446 9.76 26.05 4.12
N LEU A 447 9.86 24.74 3.82
CA LEU A 447 9.34 23.71 4.71
C LEU A 447 9.98 23.78 6.11
N GLY A 448 11.30 24.06 6.18
CA GLY A 448 11.98 24.25 7.46
C GLY A 448 11.44 25.45 8.25
N ALA A 449 11.06 26.55 7.60
CA ALA A 449 10.43 27.68 8.28
C ALA A 449 9.04 27.33 8.83
N ARG A 450 8.32 26.38 8.24
CA ARG A 450 6.98 25.97 8.65
C ARG A 450 6.99 24.82 9.67
N PHE A 451 7.84 23.82 9.50
CA PHE A 451 7.84 22.58 10.28
C PHE A 451 9.09 22.41 11.18
N GLY A 452 10.05 23.33 11.12
CA GLY A 452 11.27 23.31 11.91
C GLY A 452 12.41 22.57 11.18
N ASP A 453 12.60 21.32 11.50
CA ASP A 453 13.67 20.47 10.98
C ASP A 453 13.15 19.33 10.11
N LEU A 454 14.05 18.47 9.61
CA LEU A 454 13.65 17.30 8.83
C LEU A 454 12.73 16.34 9.61
N PRO A 455 13.00 16.00 10.89
CA PRO A 455 12.04 15.25 11.70
C PRO A 455 10.64 15.87 11.74
N GLY A 456 10.52 17.17 11.90
CA GLY A 456 9.26 17.90 11.90
C GLY A 456 8.52 17.83 10.55
N ILE A 457 9.26 17.90 9.44
CA ILE A 457 8.71 17.73 8.08
C ILE A 457 8.18 16.32 7.89
N LEU A 458 8.96 15.29 8.26
CA LEU A 458 8.57 13.89 8.10
C LEU A 458 7.42 13.47 9.02
N LEU A 459 7.32 14.06 10.22
CA LEU A 459 6.17 13.88 11.11
C LEU A 459 4.89 14.45 10.48
N ASN A 460 5.02 15.54 9.70
CA ASN A 460 3.93 16.25 9.03
C ASN A 460 3.96 16.05 7.51
N THR A 461 4.26 14.86 7.01
CA THR A 461 4.47 14.58 5.58
C THR A 461 3.33 15.07 4.69
N ARG A 462 2.05 14.81 5.06
CA ARG A 462 0.87 15.33 4.35
C ARG A 462 0.85 16.87 4.30
N GLY A 463 1.09 17.52 5.44
CA GLY A 463 1.16 18.99 5.51
C GLY A 463 2.32 19.59 4.72
N ALA A 464 3.43 18.86 4.61
CA ALA A 464 4.57 19.26 3.78
C ALA A 464 4.22 19.12 2.28
N ALA A 465 3.54 18.06 1.88
CA ALA A 465 3.02 17.87 0.52
C ALA A 465 2.01 18.95 0.13
N ASP A 466 1.08 19.28 1.04
CA ASP A 466 0.16 20.43 0.90
C ASP A 466 0.95 21.72 0.61
N ALA A 467 2.01 21.96 1.39
CA ALA A 467 2.77 23.21 1.35
C ALA A 467 3.61 23.38 0.07
N VAL A 468 4.05 22.31 -0.56
CA VAL A 468 4.82 22.37 -1.81
C VAL A 468 3.96 22.31 -3.06
N GLY A 469 2.64 22.10 -2.93
CA GLY A 469 1.70 22.09 -4.04
C GLY A 469 1.72 20.78 -4.84
N ALA A 470 1.79 19.65 -4.15
CA ALA A 470 1.63 18.33 -4.73
C ALA A 470 0.24 18.15 -5.37
N THR A 471 0.10 17.24 -6.34
CA THR A 471 -1.19 16.95 -6.98
C THR A 471 -2.05 16.05 -6.11
N PRO A 472 -3.24 16.50 -5.65
CA PRO A 472 -4.17 15.65 -4.89
C PRO A 472 -4.77 14.56 -5.77
N MET A 473 -4.67 13.29 -5.36
CA MET A 473 -5.05 12.11 -6.13
C MET A 473 -6.35 11.47 -5.62
N ASP A 474 -6.93 10.57 -6.44
CA ASP A 474 -8.17 9.85 -6.14
C ASP A 474 -7.89 8.55 -5.36
N ARG A 475 -7.47 8.65 -4.09
CA ARG A 475 -7.03 7.53 -3.24
C ARG A 475 -5.90 6.75 -3.92
N PRO A 476 -4.65 7.21 -3.78
CA PRO A 476 -3.48 6.47 -4.31
C PRO A 476 -3.21 5.23 -3.47
N GLU A 477 -3.40 4.08 -4.09
CA GLU A 477 -3.24 2.76 -3.49
C GLU A 477 -1.86 2.18 -3.81
N TRP A 478 -1.82 0.97 -4.39
CA TRP A 478 -0.59 0.28 -4.68
C TRP A 478 0.16 0.85 -5.88
N THR A 479 1.46 0.80 -5.77
CA THR A 479 2.38 1.02 -6.89
C THR A 479 3.07 -0.27 -7.28
N THR A 480 3.47 -0.39 -8.56
CA THR A 480 4.32 -1.48 -9.03
C THR A 480 5.21 -1.02 -10.17
N VAL A 481 6.37 -1.65 -10.32
CA VAL A 481 7.37 -1.30 -11.34
C VAL A 481 7.52 -2.43 -12.33
N ASN A 482 7.41 -2.12 -13.62
CA ASN A 482 7.66 -3.10 -14.67
C ASN A 482 9.15 -3.49 -14.69
N PRO A 483 9.49 -4.76 -14.41
CA PRO A 483 10.89 -5.18 -14.29
C PRO A 483 11.66 -5.15 -15.62
N LEU A 484 10.95 -5.01 -16.75
CA LEU A 484 11.55 -5.04 -18.07
C LEU A 484 12.00 -3.66 -18.57
N ASN A 485 11.31 -2.58 -18.15
CA ASN A 485 11.56 -1.24 -18.67
C ASN A 485 11.57 -0.13 -17.61
N GLY A 486 11.23 -0.43 -16.35
CA GLY A 486 11.22 0.54 -15.27
C GLY A 486 10.00 1.46 -15.22
N ASP A 487 9.00 1.28 -16.10
CA ASP A 487 7.73 2.02 -16.00
C ASP A 487 7.03 1.70 -14.70
N VAL A 488 6.49 2.72 -14.06
CA VAL A 488 5.79 2.61 -12.77
C VAL A 488 4.31 2.80 -12.97
N TYR A 489 3.51 2.04 -12.25
CA TYR A 489 2.05 2.07 -12.30
C TYR A 489 1.51 2.36 -10.89
N LEU A 490 0.39 3.09 -10.82
CA LEU A 490 -0.33 3.43 -9.59
C LEU A 490 -1.81 3.20 -9.78
N THR A 491 -2.43 2.48 -8.88
CA THR A 491 -3.89 2.40 -8.77
C THR A 491 -4.44 3.62 -8.04
N LEU A 492 -5.47 4.21 -8.61
CA LEU A 492 -6.28 5.27 -8.01
C LEU A 492 -7.68 4.70 -7.86
N THR A 493 -8.03 4.28 -6.65
CA THR A 493 -9.16 3.38 -6.47
C THR A 493 -10.50 4.03 -6.71
N ASN A 494 -10.77 5.17 -6.12
CA ASN A 494 -11.97 5.98 -6.39
C ASN A 494 -11.92 7.33 -5.66
N ASN A 495 -12.80 8.27 -6.04
CA ASN A 495 -13.08 9.47 -5.26
C ASN A 495 -14.51 9.97 -5.58
N SER A 496 -15.47 9.45 -4.87
CA SER A 496 -16.88 9.85 -5.01
C SER A 496 -17.14 11.31 -4.55
N ALA A 497 -16.21 11.89 -3.79
CA ALA A 497 -16.29 13.25 -3.28
C ALA A 497 -15.65 14.30 -4.21
N ARG A 498 -14.87 13.89 -5.24
CA ARG A 498 -14.31 14.83 -6.21
C ARG A 498 -15.43 15.47 -7.01
N THR A 499 -15.53 16.78 -6.97
CA THR A 499 -16.53 17.54 -7.71
C THR A 499 -16.04 17.88 -9.14
N PRO A 500 -16.93 18.17 -10.10
CA PRO A 500 -16.54 18.48 -11.48
C PRO A 500 -15.60 19.70 -11.62
N ASP A 501 -15.63 20.64 -10.70
CA ASP A 501 -14.73 21.80 -10.65
C ASP A 501 -13.37 21.51 -10.01
N LYS A 502 -13.15 20.27 -9.52
CA LYS A 502 -11.91 19.81 -8.91
C LYS A 502 -11.19 18.74 -9.74
N VAL A 503 -11.63 18.51 -10.96
CA VAL A 503 -10.93 17.62 -11.88
C VAL A 503 -9.66 18.27 -12.39
N ASP A 504 -8.67 17.44 -12.69
CA ASP A 504 -7.42 17.82 -13.35
C ASP A 504 -7.01 16.73 -14.36
N ALA A 505 -5.84 16.86 -14.97
CA ALA A 505 -5.40 15.91 -15.98
C ALA A 505 -5.15 14.51 -15.41
N ALA A 506 -4.66 14.40 -14.18
CA ALA A 506 -4.39 13.12 -13.50
C ALA A 506 -5.68 12.52 -12.90
N ASN A 507 -6.67 13.35 -12.58
CA ASN A 507 -7.94 12.95 -11.99
C ASN A 507 -9.12 13.54 -12.81
N PRO A 508 -9.36 13.01 -14.03
CA PRO A 508 -10.22 13.69 -15.01
C PRO A 508 -11.72 13.39 -14.86
N ARG A 509 -12.13 12.71 -13.78
CA ARG A 509 -13.54 12.40 -13.47
C ARG A 509 -13.93 12.95 -12.10
N GLY A 510 -15.04 13.63 -12.05
CA GLY A 510 -15.63 14.16 -10.81
C GLY A 510 -17.15 14.03 -10.82
N PRO A 511 -17.73 13.07 -10.05
CA PRO A 511 -17.08 12.08 -9.18
C PRO A 511 -16.36 10.95 -9.94
N ASN A 512 -15.27 10.43 -9.37
CA ASN A 512 -14.60 9.23 -9.87
C ASN A 512 -14.99 8.01 -9.02
N ARG A 513 -15.99 7.26 -9.46
CA ARG A 513 -16.52 6.10 -8.71
C ARG A 513 -15.84 4.80 -9.06
N HIS A 514 -15.21 4.71 -10.23
CA HIS A 514 -14.67 3.47 -10.77
C HIS A 514 -13.15 3.38 -10.69
N GLY A 515 -12.48 4.50 -10.37
CA GLY A 515 -11.03 4.52 -10.33
C GLY A 515 -10.33 4.41 -11.69
N HIS A 516 -9.03 4.43 -11.68
CA HIS A 516 -8.19 4.28 -12.87
C HIS A 516 -6.75 3.93 -12.47
N ILE A 517 -5.94 3.55 -13.44
CA ILE A 517 -4.51 3.29 -13.25
C ILE A 517 -3.72 4.31 -14.05
N ILE A 518 -2.79 5.01 -13.39
CA ILE A 518 -1.81 5.90 -14.00
C ILE A 518 -0.51 5.13 -14.23
N ARG A 519 0.20 5.49 -15.31
CA ARG A 519 1.54 4.98 -15.61
C ARG A 519 2.49 6.15 -15.82
N TRP A 520 3.75 6.00 -15.35
CA TRP A 520 4.80 6.97 -15.63
C TRP A 520 6.16 6.33 -15.83
N HIS A 521 7.06 7.09 -16.44
CA HIS A 521 8.47 6.76 -16.57
C HIS A 521 9.31 7.89 -15.99
N ASP A 522 10.17 7.57 -15.01
CA ASP A 522 11.08 8.54 -14.39
C ASP A 522 12.21 8.91 -15.35
N SER A 523 12.64 10.18 -15.27
CA SER A 523 13.89 10.63 -15.89
C SER A 523 15.12 10.07 -15.16
N ASP A 524 16.26 10.04 -15.85
CA ASP A 524 17.52 9.54 -15.29
C ASP A 524 18.01 10.31 -14.03
N ASP A 525 17.58 11.56 -13.85
CA ASP A 525 17.90 12.38 -12.68
C ASP A 525 16.96 12.17 -11.51
N HIS A 526 15.94 11.33 -11.66
CA HIS A 526 14.89 11.06 -10.68
C HIS A 526 14.06 12.28 -10.23
N LEU A 527 14.13 13.42 -10.95
CA LEU A 527 13.44 14.66 -10.57
C LEU A 527 12.21 14.96 -11.41
N ARG A 528 12.08 14.30 -12.55
CA ARG A 528 10.97 14.48 -13.49
C ARG A 528 10.46 13.14 -13.97
N PHE A 529 9.26 13.15 -14.56
CA PHE A 529 8.67 11.98 -15.19
C PHE A 529 7.74 12.39 -16.34
N THR A 530 7.46 11.45 -17.22
CA THR A 530 6.38 11.54 -18.21
C THR A 530 5.31 10.50 -17.86
N TRP A 531 4.04 10.82 -18.04
CA TRP A 531 2.95 10.00 -17.56
C TRP A 531 1.74 9.99 -18.49
N ASP A 532 0.93 8.95 -18.38
CA ASP A 532 -0.40 8.85 -18.98
C ASP A 532 -1.37 8.08 -18.04
N ILE A 533 -2.66 8.08 -18.37
CA ILE A 533 -3.63 7.19 -17.73
C ILE A 533 -3.65 5.89 -18.52
N PHE A 534 -3.23 4.81 -17.89
CA PHE A 534 -3.10 3.50 -18.53
C PHE A 534 -4.45 2.83 -18.81
N VAL A 535 -5.37 2.85 -17.84
CA VAL A 535 -6.72 2.28 -17.99
C VAL A 535 -7.70 2.97 -17.05
N PHE A 536 -8.91 3.23 -17.54
CA PHE A 536 -10.03 3.69 -16.71
C PHE A 536 -10.89 2.52 -16.28
N GLY A 537 -11.16 2.39 -14.97
CA GLY A 537 -12.20 1.52 -14.46
C GLY A 537 -13.57 2.01 -14.91
N ALA A 538 -14.46 1.09 -15.27
CA ALA A 538 -15.82 1.37 -15.72
C ALA A 538 -16.67 0.10 -15.76
N ASN A 539 -17.99 0.23 -15.74
CA ASN A 539 -18.91 -0.80 -16.17
C ASN A 539 -19.06 -0.82 -17.69
N ALA A 540 -19.30 -1.98 -18.29
CA ALA A 540 -19.37 -2.19 -19.75
C ALA A 540 -20.43 -1.32 -20.43
N GLY A 541 -21.59 -1.13 -19.79
CA GLY A 541 -22.68 -0.29 -20.30
C GLY A 541 -22.55 1.19 -19.91
N GLY A 542 -21.43 1.61 -19.34
CA GLY A 542 -21.20 3.00 -18.94
C GLY A 542 -21.13 3.96 -20.14
N ALA A 543 -21.55 5.21 -19.92
CA ALA A 543 -21.42 6.27 -20.92
C ALA A 543 -19.94 6.49 -21.30
N ALA A 544 -19.67 7.03 -22.47
CA ALA A 544 -18.30 7.14 -23.02
C ALA A 544 -17.36 7.98 -22.14
N GLU A 545 -17.87 8.95 -21.40
CA GLU A 545 -17.12 9.74 -20.42
C GLU A 545 -16.72 8.94 -19.17
N ILE A 546 -17.39 7.83 -18.87
CA ILE A 546 -17.07 6.88 -17.81
C ILE A 546 -16.20 5.76 -18.36
N ASN A 547 -16.69 5.04 -19.39
CA ASN A 547 -16.00 3.92 -20.02
C ASN A 547 -15.03 4.39 -21.14
N ARG A 548 -14.06 5.20 -20.76
CA ARG A 548 -13.07 5.77 -21.69
C ARG A 548 -12.14 4.73 -22.28
N SER A 549 -11.92 3.61 -21.59
CA SER A 549 -11.10 2.50 -22.05
C SER A 549 -11.84 1.48 -22.91
N GLY A 550 -13.16 1.63 -23.10
CA GLY A 550 -13.98 0.74 -23.93
C GLY A 550 -14.12 -0.67 -23.35
N LEU A 551 -14.13 -0.80 -22.02
CA LEU A 551 -14.24 -2.07 -21.33
C LEU A 551 -15.55 -2.78 -21.66
N THR A 552 -15.53 -4.09 -21.63
CA THR A 552 -16.66 -5.00 -21.90
C THR A 552 -17.03 -5.78 -20.64
N GLU A 553 -18.09 -6.58 -20.69
CA GLU A 553 -18.45 -7.46 -19.57
C GLU A 553 -17.32 -8.42 -19.15
N LEU A 554 -16.42 -8.75 -20.08
CA LEU A 554 -15.30 -9.66 -19.82
C LEU A 554 -14.14 -9.03 -19.03
N ASN A 555 -14.07 -7.70 -18.95
CA ASN A 555 -12.95 -7.00 -18.31
C ASN A 555 -13.35 -5.70 -17.59
N GLN A 556 -14.64 -5.43 -17.42
CA GLN A 556 -15.11 -4.31 -16.60
C GLN A 556 -14.64 -4.48 -15.13
N PHE A 557 -14.25 -3.37 -14.54
CA PHE A 557 -13.83 -3.31 -13.14
C PHE A 557 -14.09 -1.93 -12.55
N ALA A 558 -14.11 -1.85 -11.23
CA ALA A 558 -14.05 -0.61 -10.48
C ALA A 558 -13.15 -0.80 -9.26
N SER A 559 -12.70 0.33 -8.71
CA SER A 559 -11.83 0.38 -7.52
C SER A 559 -10.60 -0.54 -7.65
N PRO A 560 -9.69 -0.27 -8.61
CA PRO A 560 -8.43 -0.99 -8.69
C PRO A 560 -7.59 -0.65 -7.44
N ASP A 561 -6.98 -1.68 -6.85
CA ASP A 561 -6.31 -1.62 -5.57
C ASP A 561 -4.95 -2.35 -5.65
N GLY A 562 -4.83 -3.57 -5.12
CA GLY A 562 -3.61 -4.36 -5.15
C GLY A 562 -3.06 -4.54 -6.58
N MET A 563 -1.74 -4.39 -6.77
CA MET A 563 -1.14 -4.44 -8.10
C MET A 563 0.29 -4.95 -8.07
N ARG A 564 0.64 -5.84 -9.03
CA ARG A 564 2.00 -6.35 -9.15
C ARG A 564 2.37 -6.76 -10.56
N PHE A 565 3.61 -6.50 -10.97
CA PHE A 565 4.23 -7.17 -12.11
C PHE A 565 4.83 -8.50 -11.69
N ASP A 566 4.63 -9.53 -12.50
CA ASP A 566 5.48 -10.71 -12.42
C ASP A 566 6.83 -10.48 -13.13
N SER A 567 7.76 -11.41 -12.98
CA SER A 567 9.12 -11.29 -13.53
C SER A 567 9.18 -11.25 -15.07
N ARG A 568 8.07 -11.56 -15.76
CA ARG A 568 7.95 -11.60 -17.22
C ARG A 568 7.36 -10.31 -17.79
N GLY A 569 6.88 -9.40 -16.95
CA GLY A 569 6.24 -8.16 -17.35
C GLY A 569 4.73 -8.28 -17.59
N VAL A 570 4.07 -9.27 -17.02
CA VAL A 570 2.61 -9.32 -16.90
C VAL A 570 2.20 -8.48 -15.72
N LEU A 571 1.35 -7.50 -15.94
CA LEU A 571 0.72 -6.71 -14.90
C LEU A 571 -0.53 -7.43 -14.41
N TRP A 572 -0.60 -7.67 -13.10
CA TRP A 572 -1.73 -8.20 -12.38
C TRP A 572 -2.27 -7.10 -11.46
N PHE A 573 -3.58 -6.91 -11.40
CA PHE A 573 -4.20 -6.00 -10.44
C PHE A 573 -5.52 -6.53 -9.92
N GLU A 574 -5.83 -6.15 -8.71
CA GLU A 574 -6.94 -6.59 -7.88
C GLU A 574 -7.93 -5.45 -7.68
N THR A 575 -9.08 -5.75 -7.08
CA THR A 575 -10.11 -4.76 -6.81
C THR A 575 -10.64 -4.88 -5.38
N ASP A 576 -10.95 -3.73 -4.78
CA ASP A 576 -11.80 -3.56 -3.60
C ASP A 576 -13.07 -2.81 -4.02
N ASN A 577 -13.98 -3.51 -4.69
CA ASN A 577 -15.07 -2.90 -5.43
C ASN A 577 -16.36 -2.75 -4.62
N SER A 578 -16.70 -1.50 -4.30
CA SER A 578 -17.99 -1.14 -3.71
C SER A 578 -18.96 -0.43 -4.70
N GLU A 579 -18.54 -0.16 -5.95
CA GLU A 579 -19.37 0.53 -6.95
C GLU A 579 -20.41 -0.42 -7.56
N SER A 580 -21.70 -0.17 -7.29
CA SER A 580 -22.80 -1.07 -7.62
C SER A 580 -22.93 -1.38 -9.11
N THR A 581 -22.57 -0.46 -9.99
CA THR A 581 -22.64 -0.69 -11.45
C THR A 581 -21.70 -1.80 -11.94
N VAL A 582 -20.72 -2.21 -11.12
CA VAL A 582 -19.85 -3.35 -11.36
C VAL A 582 -20.11 -4.47 -10.34
N SER A 583 -20.25 -4.15 -9.04
CA SER A 583 -20.46 -5.18 -8.00
C SER A 583 -21.82 -5.93 -8.10
N ASP A 584 -22.80 -5.35 -8.79
CA ASP A 584 -24.03 -6.05 -9.13
C ASP A 584 -23.84 -7.14 -10.21
N TYR A 585 -22.75 -7.06 -10.98
CA TYR A 585 -22.40 -8.03 -12.03
C TYR A 585 -21.36 -9.06 -11.54
N THR A 586 -20.36 -8.64 -10.77
CA THR A 586 -19.27 -9.52 -10.34
C THR A 586 -18.76 -9.14 -8.94
N ASN A 587 -18.34 -10.14 -8.17
CA ASN A 587 -17.54 -9.93 -6.98
C ASN A 587 -16.15 -9.37 -7.36
N ASP A 588 -15.33 -9.08 -6.35
CA ASP A 588 -13.97 -8.64 -6.53
C ASP A 588 -13.10 -9.64 -7.26
N GLN A 589 -12.09 -9.15 -7.95
CA GLN A 589 -11.48 -9.85 -9.05
C GLN A 589 -9.98 -9.56 -9.20
N LEU A 590 -9.28 -10.47 -9.86
CA LEU A 590 -7.91 -10.31 -10.34
C LEU A 590 -7.92 -10.27 -11.86
N LEU A 591 -7.34 -9.21 -12.42
CA LEU A 591 -7.19 -9.02 -13.86
C LEU A 591 -5.70 -9.05 -14.24
N ALA A 592 -5.42 -9.41 -15.51
CA ALA A 592 -4.07 -9.41 -16.05
C ALA A 592 -4.00 -8.73 -17.40
N VAL A 593 -2.88 -8.08 -17.67
CA VAL A 593 -2.56 -7.46 -18.97
C VAL A 593 -1.05 -7.48 -19.20
N ILE A 594 -0.61 -7.54 -20.46
CA ILE A 594 0.79 -7.38 -20.84
C ILE A 594 0.93 -6.00 -21.50
N PRO A 595 1.34 -4.94 -20.78
CA PRO A 595 1.38 -3.59 -21.34
C PRO A 595 2.28 -3.48 -22.59
N GLY A 596 3.37 -4.25 -22.63
CA GLY A 596 4.28 -4.29 -23.77
C GLY A 596 3.67 -4.84 -25.08
N LEU A 597 2.48 -5.44 -25.04
CA LEU A 597 1.73 -5.89 -26.22
C LEU A 597 0.65 -4.89 -26.67
N LEU A 598 0.34 -3.89 -25.86
CA LEU A 598 -0.59 -2.83 -26.21
C LEU A 598 0.15 -1.75 -27.00
N VAL A 599 0.25 -1.93 -28.31
CA VAL A 599 1.02 -1.03 -29.18
C VAL A 599 0.17 -0.48 -30.33
N ASP A 600 0.49 0.75 -30.76
CA ASP A 600 -0.08 1.36 -31.96
C ASP A 600 0.58 0.78 -33.25
N ALA A 601 0.11 1.26 -34.40
CA ALA A 601 0.64 0.86 -35.71
C ALA A 601 2.14 1.20 -35.91
N ALA A 602 2.70 2.08 -35.11
CA ALA A 602 4.13 2.43 -35.09
C ALA A 602 4.94 1.61 -34.07
N GLY A 603 4.30 0.67 -33.35
CA GLY A 603 4.94 -0.15 -32.32
C GLY A 603 5.17 0.57 -30.97
N ARG A 604 4.54 1.73 -30.75
CA ARG A 604 4.65 2.48 -29.50
C ARG A 604 3.59 1.98 -28.51
N GLN A 605 3.95 1.81 -27.24
CA GLN A 605 3.00 1.44 -26.20
C GLN A 605 1.89 2.50 -26.07
N VAL A 606 0.65 2.01 -25.96
CA VAL A 606 -0.55 2.85 -25.79
C VAL A 606 -1.36 2.38 -24.58
N PRO A 607 -2.18 3.28 -24.00
CA PRO A 607 -3.16 2.89 -22.97
C PRO A 607 -4.19 1.87 -23.46
N VAL A 608 -4.88 1.24 -22.51
CA VAL A 608 -6.07 0.42 -22.81
C VAL A 608 -7.17 1.32 -23.41
N ASN A 609 -7.69 0.92 -24.55
CA ASN A 609 -8.73 1.62 -25.30
C ASN A 609 -9.68 0.63 -25.96
N GLY A 610 -10.73 1.11 -26.64
CA GLY A 610 -11.76 0.27 -27.27
C GLY A 610 -11.25 -0.72 -28.33
N GLU A 611 -10.08 -0.49 -28.93
CA GLU A 611 -9.51 -1.37 -29.95
C GLU A 611 -8.66 -2.49 -29.33
N ASN A 612 -7.99 -2.22 -28.19
CA ASN A 612 -7.02 -3.14 -27.58
C ASN A 612 -7.47 -3.70 -26.21
N GLN A 613 -8.62 -3.30 -25.69
CA GLN A 613 -9.11 -3.70 -24.36
C GLN A 613 -9.18 -5.23 -24.17
N GLY A 614 -9.33 -6.02 -25.24
CA GLY A 614 -9.29 -7.49 -25.16
C GLY A 614 -7.95 -8.06 -24.70
N GLY A 615 -6.88 -7.24 -24.65
CA GLY A 615 -5.61 -7.57 -24.01
C GLY A 615 -5.65 -7.56 -22.48
N LEU A 616 -6.63 -6.90 -21.87
CA LEU A 616 -6.93 -6.94 -20.43
C LEU A 616 -7.93 -8.06 -20.19
N ARG A 617 -7.59 -9.03 -19.32
CA ARG A 617 -8.39 -10.24 -19.10
C ARG A 617 -8.66 -10.48 -17.62
N ARG A 618 -9.91 -10.81 -17.29
CA ARG A 618 -10.29 -11.29 -15.96
C ARG A 618 -9.82 -12.72 -15.78
N PHE A 619 -8.97 -12.96 -14.78
CA PHE A 619 -8.38 -14.24 -14.48
C PHE A 619 -9.08 -14.98 -13.34
N PHE A 620 -9.51 -14.23 -12.32
CA PHE A 620 -10.06 -14.76 -11.08
C PHE A 620 -11.17 -13.86 -10.57
N VAL A 621 -12.17 -14.45 -9.95
CA VAL A 621 -13.20 -13.74 -9.16
C VAL A 621 -13.28 -14.39 -7.79
N GLY A 622 -13.24 -13.57 -6.76
CA GLY A 622 -13.32 -13.97 -5.35
C GLY A 622 -14.74 -14.35 -4.91
N PRO A 623 -14.88 -14.94 -3.73
CA PRO A 623 -16.19 -15.28 -3.13
C PRO A 623 -16.96 -13.99 -2.77
N ASN A 624 -18.24 -14.16 -2.44
CA ASN A 624 -19.11 -13.04 -2.13
C ASN A 624 -18.66 -12.26 -0.89
N GLY A 625 -18.68 -10.92 -1.01
CA GLY A 625 -18.39 -9.98 0.07
C GLY A 625 -16.91 -9.84 0.43
N CYS A 626 -16.00 -10.48 -0.32
CA CYS A 626 -14.56 -10.27 -0.12
C CYS A 626 -14.05 -9.06 -0.89
N GLU A 627 -12.90 -8.61 -0.49
CA GLU A 627 -11.90 -7.95 -1.31
C GLU A 627 -10.91 -9.01 -1.81
N VAL A 628 -10.39 -8.86 -3.02
CA VAL A 628 -9.27 -9.65 -3.54
C VAL A 628 -8.01 -8.80 -3.44
N THR A 629 -7.02 -9.26 -2.67
CA THR A 629 -5.81 -8.51 -2.38
C THR A 629 -4.58 -9.41 -2.27
N GLY A 630 -3.41 -8.81 -2.20
CA GLY A 630 -2.14 -9.48 -1.99
C GLY A 630 -1.74 -10.41 -3.13
N ILE A 631 -0.70 -10.07 -3.89
CA ILE A 631 -0.19 -10.87 -5.01
C ILE A 631 1.24 -11.30 -4.72
N ALA A 632 1.50 -12.61 -4.67
CA ALA A 632 2.85 -13.13 -4.60
C ALA A 632 3.04 -14.31 -5.53
N PHE A 633 4.20 -14.38 -6.17
CA PHE A 633 4.59 -15.48 -7.05
C PHE A 633 5.78 -16.25 -6.48
N THR A 634 5.84 -17.56 -6.75
CA THR A 634 7.08 -18.30 -6.61
C THR A 634 8.09 -17.86 -7.68
N PRO A 635 9.42 -18.03 -7.47
CA PRO A 635 10.44 -17.61 -8.42
C PRO A 635 10.26 -18.16 -9.83
N ASP A 636 9.69 -19.35 -9.99
CA ASP A 636 9.41 -20.02 -11.28
C ASP A 636 8.05 -19.63 -11.90
N ASN A 637 7.30 -18.71 -11.29
CA ASN A 637 5.96 -18.29 -11.70
C ASN A 637 4.91 -19.42 -11.85
N ARG A 638 5.11 -20.57 -11.22
CA ARG A 638 4.16 -21.70 -11.28
C ARG A 638 3.13 -21.73 -10.17
N THR A 639 3.33 -20.92 -9.16
CA THR A 639 2.37 -20.72 -8.08
C THR A 639 2.12 -19.24 -7.89
N LEU A 640 0.84 -18.86 -7.80
CA LEU A 640 0.35 -17.56 -7.43
C LEU A 640 -0.38 -17.69 -6.08
N PHE A 641 -0.04 -16.83 -5.16
CA PHE A 641 -0.77 -16.61 -3.91
C PHE A 641 -1.60 -15.34 -4.03
N VAL A 642 -2.87 -15.43 -3.63
CA VAL A 642 -3.84 -14.31 -3.58
C VAL A 642 -4.54 -14.36 -2.23
N ASN A 643 -4.88 -13.23 -1.67
CA ASN A 643 -5.63 -13.16 -0.43
C ASN A 643 -7.11 -12.85 -0.67
N ILE A 644 -7.94 -13.49 0.14
CA ILE A 644 -9.38 -13.22 0.25
C ILE A 644 -9.59 -12.54 1.59
N GLN A 645 -9.75 -11.23 1.55
CA GLN A 645 -9.99 -10.40 2.72
C GLN A 645 -11.49 -10.37 3.03
N HIS A 646 -11.90 -10.29 4.27
CA HIS A 646 -13.27 -10.17 4.81
C HIS A 646 -14.40 -10.86 4.03
N PRO A 647 -14.30 -12.17 3.66
CA PRO A 647 -15.35 -12.86 2.94
C PRO A 647 -16.67 -12.92 3.73
N GLY A 648 -17.79 -13.12 3.05
CA GLY A 648 -19.10 -13.21 3.68
C GLY A 648 -19.26 -14.41 4.62
N ASN A 649 -19.12 -15.63 4.12
CA ASN A 649 -19.17 -16.90 4.86
C ASN A 649 -18.13 -17.92 4.36
N TRP A 650 -17.45 -17.64 3.30
CA TRP A 650 -16.38 -18.45 2.73
C TRP A 650 -15.12 -18.46 3.64
N PRO A 651 -14.28 -19.51 3.70
CA PRO A 651 -14.43 -20.80 3.03
C PRO A 651 -15.20 -21.84 3.86
N VAL A 652 -15.82 -21.43 4.95
CA VAL A 652 -16.57 -22.33 5.84
C VAL A 652 -17.84 -22.83 5.15
N SER A 653 -18.46 -21.99 4.33
CA SER A 653 -19.58 -22.35 3.46
C SER A 653 -19.42 -21.62 2.11
N GLU A 654 -19.78 -22.29 1.02
CA GLU A 654 -19.93 -21.73 -0.32
C GLU A 654 -21.41 -21.42 -0.65
N ASP A 655 -22.32 -21.58 0.32
CA ASP A 655 -23.73 -21.24 0.16
C ASP A 655 -23.98 -19.78 0.51
N ALA A 656 -24.08 -18.93 -0.51
CA ALA A 656 -24.33 -17.51 -0.36
C ALA A 656 -25.63 -17.18 0.41
N THR A 657 -26.56 -18.14 0.56
CA THR A 657 -27.80 -17.96 1.33
C THR A 657 -27.58 -18.08 2.84
N GLU A 658 -26.50 -18.68 3.29
CA GLU A 658 -26.20 -18.78 4.72
C GLU A 658 -25.88 -17.42 5.36
N GLY A 659 -25.49 -16.45 4.58
CA GLY A 659 -25.22 -15.10 5.00
C GLY A 659 -23.98 -14.95 5.90
N ALA A 660 -23.40 -13.77 5.92
CA ALA A 660 -22.24 -13.45 6.76
C ALA A 660 -22.57 -13.58 8.25
N PHE A 661 -21.52 -13.82 9.04
CA PHE A 661 -21.62 -13.82 10.49
C PHE A 661 -22.22 -12.50 11.01
N GLY A 662 -23.08 -12.56 11.99
CA GLY A 662 -23.90 -11.42 12.46
C GLY A 662 -25.38 -11.71 12.34
N GLY A 663 -25.78 -12.71 11.61
CA GLY A 663 -27.14 -13.22 11.52
C GLY A 663 -27.16 -14.69 11.65
N LYS A 664 -26.04 -15.37 11.88
CA LYS A 664 -25.73 -16.35 11.30
C LYS A 664 -25.12 -17.54 11.74
N ARG A 665 -24.67 -18.28 10.93
CA ARG A 665 -24.40 -19.67 11.17
C ARG A 665 -22.93 -20.01 11.11
N VAL A 666 -22.17 -19.26 10.31
CA VAL A 666 -20.76 -19.52 10.08
C VAL A 666 -19.93 -18.26 10.33
N ARG A 667 -18.71 -18.44 10.82
CA ARG A 667 -17.68 -17.39 10.88
C ARG A 667 -16.83 -17.46 9.64
N PRO A 668 -16.85 -16.38 8.82
CA PRO A 668 -15.98 -16.32 7.66
C PRO A 668 -14.51 -16.30 8.11
N ARG A 669 -13.64 -16.78 7.24
CA ARG A 669 -12.20 -16.77 7.52
C ARG A 669 -11.47 -16.18 6.33
N SER A 670 -10.92 -14.96 6.48
CA SER A 670 -9.93 -14.45 5.52
C SER A 670 -8.83 -15.48 5.30
N SER A 671 -8.37 -15.62 4.08
CA SER A 671 -7.50 -16.74 3.73
C SER A 671 -6.56 -16.40 2.59
N THR A 672 -5.36 -16.92 2.62
CA THR A 672 -4.52 -17.01 1.43
C THR A 672 -5.01 -18.17 0.55
N VAL A 673 -5.12 -17.93 -0.73
CA VAL A 673 -5.48 -18.92 -1.76
C VAL A 673 -4.26 -19.20 -2.63
N VAL A 674 -3.97 -20.46 -2.85
CA VAL A 674 -2.93 -20.93 -3.78
C VAL A 674 -3.56 -21.23 -5.12
N ILE A 675 -3.09 -20.57 -6.17
CA ILE A 675 -3.53 -20.81 -7.54
C ILE A 675 -2.39 -21.46 -8.32
N GLN A 676 -2.70 -22.55 -9.02
CA GLN A 676 -1.76 -23.30 -9.86
C GLN A 676 -2.44 -23.75 -11.16
N ARG A 677 -1.65 -23.91 -12.23
CA ARG A 677 -2.15 -24.59 -13.43
C ARG A 677 -2.29 -26.09 -13.16
N GLU A 678 -3.30 -26.70 -13.73
CA GLU A 678 -3.56 -28.15 -13.59
C GLU A 678 -2.47 -29.00 -14.24
N ASP A 679 -1.84 -28.49 -15.29
CA ASP A 679 -0.72 -29.13 -16.00
C ASP A 679 0.66 -28.81 -15.40
N GLY A 680 0.71 -27.98 -14.32
CA GLY A 680 1.95 -27.57 -13.66
C GLY A 680 2.75 -26.50 -14.43
N GLY A 681 2.17 -25.84 -15.43
CA GLY A 681 2.80 -24.75 -16.19
C GLY A 681 2.85 -23.43 -15.40
N GLU A 682 3.47 -22.41 -16.00
CA GLU A 682 3.53 -21.07 -15.44
C GLU A 682 2.15 -20.39 -15.42
N ILE A 683 1.89 -19.60 -14.40
CA ILE A 683 0.64 -18.86 -14.25
C ILE A 683 0.53 -17.77 -15.33
N GLY A 684 -0.65 -17.64 -15.93
CA GLY A 684 -1.02 -16.54 -16.81
C GLY A 684 -0.47 -16.60 -18.23
N THR A 685 0.44 -17.51 -18.56
CA THR A 685 1.01 -17.62 -19.90
C THR A 685 0.78 -19.00 -20.50
N GLY A 686 0.73 -19.09 -21.83
CA GLY A 686 0.49 -20.32 -22.57
C GLY A 686 1.74 -21.17 -22.78
#